data_8b259cf63d19b6abb1652f79d5365afc
#
_entry.id   8b259cf63d19b6abb1652f79d5365afc
#
_cell.length_a   1.000
_cell.length_b   1.000
_cell.length_c   1.000
_cell.angle_alpha   90.00
_cell.angle_beta   90.00
_cell.angle_gamma   90.00
#
_symmetry.space_group_name_H-M   'P 1'
#
loop_
_entity.id
_entity.type
_entity.pdbx_description
1 polymer ?
#
loop_
_entity_poly.entity_id
_entity_poly.type
_entity_poly.pdbx_seq_one_letter_code
_entity_poly.pdbx_strand_id
1 'polypeptide(L)'
;MIYPQNFEQKIGFDSIRQLLKERCLSTLGEERVSDMAFSESYEEINRRLEEVSEFIRIIQEEDEFPDQYFFDVRPSLKRIRVEGMYMEEQELFDLRRSLETIRDIVRFLQRTSNEEGEEEGGISPYPNLRNLAGDILVFPQLISRINNILDKYGKIRDNASSELLRIRRELASTTGSISRSLHAILRNAQAEGYVDKDVTPTMRDGRLVIPVAPGLKRKIKGIVHDESATGKTVFIEPAEVVEANNRIRELEGEERREIIRILTEFSATVRPQVPAILQSYEFLAEIDFIRAKAHFAIYIKAIKPVFENKQILDWTTAIHPLLQLSLAKHNKKVVPLDIELNKQQRILIISGPNAGGKSVCLKTVGLLQYMLQCGMLIPLHERSHAGIFGSIFIDIGDEQSIEDDLSTYSSHLTNMKIMMKHCNERSLILIDEFGGGTEPQIGGAIAEAVLKRFNEKHTFGVITTHYQNLKHFADAHEGVVNGAMLYDRHLMQALFQLQIGNPGSSFAVEIARKIGLPEEVIADASEIVGSEYINADKYLQDIVRDKRYWETKRQNIRKREKQMEDIIAKYETEIQELEKNRKAILKKAKEDAEHLLQESNARIENTIRTIKEAQAEKEKTRLARQELTDFKGQIDDLGKQNEEDKIARKMQKLLEKQERKKDKKNKPQSASTPSQPVEPKVKPIVIGSHVKIKGQSSVGEVLDISGKNAIVSFGMIKTNVKLDRLEATDAPIQKMQTATSFVSAKTQDHVYEKKLEFKHDIDVRGMRGDEAIQAVTYFIDDAILLGISRVRILHGTGNGILRTLIRQYLAGVPGVAHYQDEHVQFGGAGITVVDLE
;
A
#
# COMPACT_ATOMS: atom_id res chain seq x y z
N MET A 1 -25.09 5.95 19.62
CA MET A 1 -25.25 7.43 19.48
C MET A 1 -23.91 8.07 19.14
N ILE A 2 -23.82 8.92 18.11
CA ILE A 2 -22.60 9.67 17.73
C ILE A 2 -22.85 11.16 17.97
N TYR A 3 -21.89 11.84 18.60
CA TYR A 3 -22.00 13.26 18.93
C TYR A 3 -20.63 13.97 18.83
N PRO A 4 -20.55 15.20 18.32
CA PRO A 4 -21.61 16.08 17.77
C PRO A 4 -22.10 15.64 16.37
N GLN A 5 -23.04 16.38 15.78
CA GLN A 5 -23.56 16.09 14.43
C GLN A 5 -22.49 16.15 13.34
N ASN A 6 -21.51 17.05 13.47
CA ASN A 6 -20.35 17.17 12.58
C ASN A 6 -19.19 16.25 12.96
N PHE A 7 -19.48 15.13 13.65
CA PHE A 7 -18.47 14.16 14.13
C PHE A 7 -17.54 13.68 13.02
N GLU A 8 -18.09 13.22 11.89
CA GLU A 8 -17.31 12.70 10.77
C GLU A 8 -16.32 13.73 10.24
N GLN A 9 -16.74 14.99 10.13
CA GLN A 9 -15.88 16.09 9.69
C GLN A 9 -14.75 16.34 10.71
N LYS A 10 -15.05 16.35 12.01
CA LYS A 10 -14.05 16.60 13.07
C LYS A 10 -12.96 15.52 13.13
N ILE A 11 -13.28 14.26 12.86
CA ILE A 11 -12.30 13.16 12.80
C ILE A 11 -11.70 12.95 11.41
N GLY A 12 -12.18 13.65 10.37
CA GLY A 12 -11.72 13.53 8.99
C GLY A 12 -12.30 12.35 8.22
N PHE A 13 -13.42 11.75 8.67
CA PHE A 13 -14.03 10.60 8.00
C PHE A 13 -14.62 10.96 6.64
N ASP A 14 -15.01 12.22 6.42
CA ASP A 14 -15.44 12.73 5.10
C ASP A 14 -14.37 12.48 4.02
N SER A 15 -13.09 12.70 4.38
CA SER A 15 -11.97 12.41 3.47
C SER A 15 -11.84 10.91 3.19
N ILE A 16 -12.13 10.05 4.17
CA ILE A 16 -12.16 8.60 3.97
C ILE A 16 -13.29 8.20 3.02
N ARG A 17 -14.50 8.78 3.20
CA ARG A 17 -15.62 8.57 2.26
C ARG A 17 -15.25 8.97 0.83
N GLN A 18 -14.59 10.11 0.66
CA GLN A 18 -14.14 10.54 -0.66
C GLN A 18 -13.14 9.57 -1.28
N LEU A 19 -12.14 9.10 -0.50
CA LEU A 19 -11.18 8.12 -0.96
C LEU A 19 -11.82 6.76 -1.31
N LEU A 20 -12.90 6.38 -0.64
CA LEU A 20 -13.68 5.18 -0.98
C LEU A 20 -14.46 5.37 -2.29
N LYS A 21 -15.14 6.52 -2.48
CA LYS A 21 -15.86 6.84 -3.72
C LYS A 21 -14.95 6.78 -4.94
N GLU A 22 -13.73 7.31 -4.84
CA GLU A 22 -12.72 7.23 -5.91
C GLU A 22 -12.32 5.78 -6.30
N ARG A 23 -12.64 4.81 -5.45
CA ARG A 23 -12.35 3.38 -5.66
C ARG A 23 -13.56 2.56 -6.09
N CYS A 24 -14.75 3.14 -6.05
CA CYS A 24 -15.93 2.53 -6.62
C CYS A 24 -15.84 2.49 -8.15
N LEU A 25 -16.41 1.47 -8.76
CA LEU A 25 -16.51 1.32 -10.21
C LEU A 25 -17.75 2.00 -10.79
N SER A 26 -18.72 2.27 -9.93
CA SER A 26 -20.04 2.78 -10.32
C SER A 26 -20.65 3.72 -9.29
N THR A 27 -21.63 4.51 -9.73
CA THR A 27 -22.48 5.32 -8.85
C THR A 27 -23.24 4.48 -7.83
N LEU A 28 -23.47 3.19 -8.12
CA LEU A 28 -24.10 2.24 -7.19
C LEU A 28 -23.28 2.06 -5.92
N GLY A 29 -21.97 1.84 -6.06
CA GLY A 29 -21.03 1.75 -4.93
C GLY A 29 -20.87 3.07 -4.21
N GLU A 30 -20.84 4.20 -4.93
CA GLU A 30 -20.76 5.53 -4.33
C GLU A 30 -21.97 5.88 -3.45
N GLU A 31 -23.18 5.46 -3.84
CA GLU A 31 -24.38 5.57 -3.01
C GLU A 31 -24.21 4.79 -1.71
N ARG A 32 -23.72 3.53 -1.78
CA ARG A 32 -23.44 2.72 -0.58
C ARG A 32 -22.41 3.36 0.34
N VAL A 33 -21.36 3.98 -0.22
CA VAL A 33 -20.39 4.76 0.58
C VAL A 33 -21.06 5.93 1.27
N SER A 34 -22.01 6.60 0.62
CA SER A 34 -22.75 7.71 1.20
C SER A 34 -23.68 7.28 2.34
N ASP A 35 -24.33 6.13 2.18
CA ASP A 35 -25.26 5.53 3.15
C ASP A 35 -24.55 4.77 4.29
N MET A 36 -23.22 4.62 4.23
CA MET A 36 -22.45 3.91 5.25
C MET A 36 -22.63 4.58 6.61
N ALA A 37 -23.07 3.82 7.60
CA ALA A 37 -23.39 4.29 8.94
C ALA A 37 -22.69 3.45 10.01
N PHE A 38 -22.50 4.09 11.18
CA PHE A 38 -22.01 3.47 12.39
C PHE A 38 -22.99 2.40 12.89
N SER A 39 -22.50 1.18 13.15
CA SER A 39 -23.29 0.09 13.71
C SER A 39 -22.88 -0.24 15.15
N GLU A 40 -23.86 -0.67 15.96
CA GLU A 40 -23.70 -1.15 17.34
C GLU A 40 -23.88 -2.68 17.44
N SER A 41 -24.14 -3.36 16.31
CA SER A 41 -24.31 -4.82 16.26
C SER A 41 -22.98 -5.53 16.01
N TYR A 42 -22.56 -6.35 16.94
CA TYR A 42 -21.32 -7.14 16.83
C TYR A 42 -21.36 -8.07 15.61
N GLU A 43 -22.49 -8.80 15.45
CA GLU A 43 -22.62 -9.76 14.37
C GLU A 43 -22.52 -9.06 13.00
N GLU A 44 -23.20 -7.92 12.86
CA GLU A 44 -23.20 -7.16 11.60
C GLU A 44 -21.81 -6.63 11.27
N ILE A 45 -21.14 -6.01 12.25
CA ILE A 45 -19.78 -5.48 12.06
C ILE A 45 -18.82 -6.59 11.71
N ASN A 46 -18.83 -7.70 12.48
CA ASN A 46 -17.92 -8.81 12.25
C ASN A 46 -18.13 -9.44 10.87
N ARG A 47 -19.39 -9.61 10.44
CA ARG A 47 -19.73 -10.09 9.09
C ARG A 47 -19.14 -9.16 8.02
N ARG A 48 -19.36 -7.85 8.12
CA ARG A 48 -18.82 -6.86 7.18
C ARG A 48 -17.28 -6.87 7.13
N LEU A 49 -16.63 -7.04 8.26
CA LEU A 49 -15.16 -7.15 8.32
C LEU A 49 -14.66 -8.44 7.65
N GLU A 50 -15.38 -9.56 7.81
CA GLU A 50 -15.06 -10.82 7.12
C GLU A 50 -15.25 -10.68 5.61
N GLU A 51 -16.37 -10.11 5.16
CA GLU A 51 -16.65 -9.85 3.74
C GLU A 51 -15.50 -9.07 3.07
N VAL A 52 -15.01 -8.00 3.73
CA VAL A 52 -13.87 -7.23 3.23
C VAL A 52 -12.57 -8.05 3.26
N SER A 53 -12.36 -8.85 4.29
CA SER A 53 -11.17 -9.72 4.41
C SER A 53 -11.16 -10.81 3.34
N GLU A 54 -12.31 -11.42 3.05
CA GLU A 54 -12.47 -12.38 1.96
C GLU A 54 -12.20 -11.72 0.60
N PHE A 55 -12.68 -10.48 0.41
CA PHE A 55 -12.44 -9.76 -0.83
C PHE A 55 -10.97 -9.37 -1.03
N ILE A 56 -10.24 -9.06 0.05
CA ILE A 56 -8.78 -8.85 -0.03
C ILE A 56 -8.07 -10.11 -0.52
N ARG A 57 -8.48 -11.30 -0.03
CA ARG A 57 -7.92 -12.56 -0.52
C ARG A 57 -8.20 -12.76 -2.01
N ILE A 58 -9.42 -12.44 -2.47
CA ILE A 58 -9.75 -12.46 -3.90
C ILE A 58 -8.79 -11.57 -4.70
N ILE A 59 -8.57 -10.33 -4.26
CA ILE A 59 -7.65 -9.40 -4.95
C ILE A 59 -6.20 -9.91 -4.99
N GLN A 60 -5.77 -10.65 -3.97
CA GLN A 60 -4.38 -11.10 -3.83
C GLN A 60 -4.12 -12.47 -4.46
N GLU A 61 -5.12 -13.35 -4.52
CA GLU A 61 -4.97 -14.76 -4.87
C GLU A 61 -5.61 -15.12 -6.23
N GLU A 62 -6.56 -14.29 -6.73
CA GLU A 62 -7.36 -14.60 -7.90
C GLU A 62 -7.23 -13.53 -8.98
N ASP A 63 -6.78 -13.94 -10.17
CA ASP A 63 -6.66 -13.02 -11.32
C ASP A 63 -7.97 -12.91 -12.15
N GLU A 64 -8.96 -13.79 -11.89
CA GLU A 64 -10.16 -13.96 -12.74
C GLU A 64 -11.44 -13.35 -12.16
N PHE A 65 -11.37 -12.52 -11.12
CA PHE A 65 -12.58 -11.90 -10.59
C PHE A 65 -13.20 -10.92 -11.59
N PRO A 66 -14.52 -11.04 -11.90
CA PRO A 66 -15.19 -10.18 -12.89
C PRO A 66 -15.47 -8.79 -12.33
N ASP A 67 -14.50 -7.89 -12.43
CA ASP A 67 -14.56 -6.51 -11.93
C ASP A 67 -14.87 -5.44 -13.01
N GLN A 68 -15.44 -5.86 -14.15
CA GLN A 68 -15.75 -4.98 -15.26
C GLN A 68 -17.26 -4.78 -15.41
N TYR A 69 -17.66 -3.66 -16.03
CA TYR A 69 -19.03 -3.38 -16.46
C TYR A 69 -20.08 -3.23 -15.34
N PHE A 70 -19.74 -2.44 -14.33
CA PHE A 70 -20.63 -2.02 -13.26
C PHE A 70 -21.46 -0.79 -13.69
N PHE A 71 -22.42 -0.98 -14.62
CA PHE A 71 -23.24 0.12 -15.11
C PHE A 71 -24.51 0.28 -14.28
N ASP A 72 -24.92 1.53 -13.98
CA ASP A 72 -26.20 1.78 -13.31
C ASP A 72 -27.33 1.98 -14.34
N VAL A 73 -28.11 0.95 -14.56
CA VAL A 73 -29.31 1.02 -15.41
C VAL A 73 -30.63 1.02 -14.61
N ARG A 74 -30.58 1.22 -13.30
CA ARG A 74 -31.78 1.34 -12.45
C ARG A 74 -32.73 2.46 -12.91
N PRO A 75 -32.28 3.65 -13.36
CA PRO A 75 -33.18 4.67 -13.91
C PRO A 75 -33.97 4.18 -15.11
N SER A 76 -33.30 3.47 -16.04
CA SER A 76 -33.93 2.92 -17.25
C SER A 76 -34.91 1.78 -16.89
N LEU A 77 -34.57 0.90 -15.96
CA LEU A 77 -35.44 -0.14 -15.44
C LEU A 77 -36.70 0.44 -14.76
N LYS A 78 -36.54 1.52 -14.00
CA LYS A 78 -37.68 2.23 -13.38
C LYS A 78 -38.58 2.86 -14.45
N ARG A 79 -38.01 3.44 -15.51
CA ARG A 79 -38.75 4.07 -16.63
C ARG A 79 -39.59 3.07 -17.39
N ILE A 80 -39.07 1.89 -17.69
CA ILE A 80 -39.80 0.88 -18.48
C ILE A 80 -40.94 0.19 -17.71
N ARG A 81 -41.12 0.49 -16.41
CA ARG A 81 -42.33 0.05 -15.69
C ARG A 81 -43.60 0.61 -16.32
N VAL A 82 -43.52 1.79 -16.94
CA VAL A 82 -44.64 2.40 -17.65
C VAL A 82 -44.80 1.69 -19.00
N GLU A 83 -46.04 1.29 -19.34
CA GLU A 83 -46.35 0.67 -20.63
C GLU A 83 -46.00 1.60 -21.80
N GLY A 84 -45.49 1.04 -22.87
CA GLY A 84 -45.03 1.79 -24.04
C GLY A 84 -43.65 2.40 -23.96
N MET A 85 -43.05 2.48 -22.77
CA MET A 85 -41.67 2.89 -22.63
C MET A 85 -40.70 1.75 -22.95
N TYR A 86 -39.55 2.07 -23.50
CA TYR A 86 -38.50 1.13 -23.90
C TYR A 86 -37.12 1.60 -23.44
N MET A 87 -36.16 0.66 -23.39
CA MET A 87 -34.75 0.94 -23.19
C MET A 87 -34.09 1.23 -24.54
N GLU A 88 -33.21 2.22 -24.55
CA GLU A 88 -32.39 2.54 -25.72
C GLU A 88 -31.30 1.49 -25.97
N GLU A 89 -30.69 1.49 -27.16
CA GLU A 89 -29.67 0.50 -27.54
C GLU A 89 -28.54 0.46 -26.51
N GLN A 90 -28.02 1.62 -26.09
CA GLN A 90 -26.95 1.72 -25.12
C GLN A 90 -27.36 1.21 -23.73
N GLU A 91 -28.54 1.56 -23.26
CA GLU A 91 -29.06 1.13 -21.96
C GLU A 91 -29.27 -0.40 -21.95
N LEU A 92 -29.73 -0.95 -23.05
CA LEU A 92 -29.89 -2.39 -23.22
C LEU A 92 -28.53 -3.12 -23.25
N PHE A 93 -27.55 -2.52 -23.89
CA PHE A 93 -26.19 -3.01 -23.91
C PHE A 93 -25.54 -3.01 -22.53
N ASP A 94 -25.72 -1.94 -21.77
CA ASP A 94 -25.22 -1.78 -20.41
C ASP A 94 -25.94 -2.76 -19.45
N LEU A 95 -27.27 -2.95 -19.62
CA LEU A 95 -28.02 -3.97 -18.89
C LEU A 95 -27.46 -5.37 -19.14
N ARG A 96 -27.21 -5.74 -20.41
CA ARG A 96 -26.62 -7.03 -20.75
C ARG A 96 -25.30 -7.25 -20.02
N ARG A 97 -24.36 -6.31 -20.14
CA ARG A 97 -23.03 -6.39 -19.53
C ARG A 97 -23.09 -6.49 -18.03
N SER A 98 -23.91 -5.66 -17.38
CA SER A 98 -24.09 -5.74 -15.93
C SER A 98 -24.69 -7.07 -15.47
N LEU A 99 -25.67 -7.61 -16.21
CA LEU A 99 -26.26 -8.92 -15.90
C LEU A 99 -25.25 -10.07 -16.14
N GLU A 100 -24.40 -9.97 -17.16
CA GLU A 100 -23.29 -10.91 -17.37
C GLU A 100 -22.31 -10.85 -16.21
N THR A 101 -21.91 -9.66 -15.76
CA THR A 101 -21.04 -9.45 -14.59
C THR A 101 -21.66 -10.02 -13.32
N ILE A 102 -22.93 -9.73 -13.04
CA ILE A 102 -23.64 -10.30 -11.87
C ILE A 102 -23.64 -11.84 -11.92
N ARG A 103 -23.99 -12.44 -13.08
CA ARG A 103 -23.96 -13.90 -13.26
C ARG A 103 -22.57 -14.46 -12.97
N ASP A 104 -21.54 -13.83 -13.50
CA ASP A 104 -20.17 -14.32 -13.40
C ASP A 104 -19.61 -14.14 -11.97
N ILE A 105 -19.98 -13.06 -11.26
CA ILE A 105 -19.68 -12.88 -9.83
C ILE A 105 -20.38 -13.95 -8.98
N VAL A 106 -21.69 -14.19 -9.21
CA VAL A 106 -22.43 -15.23 -8.48
C VAL A 106 -21.80 -16.61 -8.72
N ARG A 107 -21.47 -16.94 -9.97
CA ARG A 107 -20.78 -18.19 -10.32
C ARG A 107 -19.40 -18.29 -9.66
N PHE A 108 -18.63 -17.21 -9.63
CA PHE A 108 -17.33 -17.17 -8.98
C PHE A 108 -17.44 -17.46 -7.47
N LEU A 109 -18.36 -16.79 -6.77
CA LEU A 109 -18.55 -16.95 -5.33
C LEU A 109 -19.18 -18.32 -4.94
N GLN A 110 -19.87 -18.97 -5.87
CA GLN A 110 -20.46 -20.32 -5.66
C GLN A 110 -19.45 -21.46 -5.90
N ARG A 111 -18.24 -21.17 -6.38
CA ARG A 111 -17.17 -22.18 -6.53
C ARG A 111 -16.88 -22.82 -5.17
N THR A 112 -16.68 -24.13 -5.18
CA THR A 112 -16.24 -24.91 -4.02
C THR A 112 -14.85 -25.45 -4.32
N SER A 113 -13.93 -25.37 -3.36
CA SER A 113 -12.64 -26.06 -3.47
C SER A 113 -12.88 -27.54 -3.23
N ASN A 114 -12.75 -28.36 -4.27
CA ASN A 114 -12.64 -29.80 -4.12
C ASN A 114 -11.19 -30.11 -3.69
N GLU A 115 -10.93 -30.32 -2.42
CA GLU A 115 -9.76 -31.09 -2.02
C GLU A 115 -10.01 -32.54 -2.50
N GLU A 116 -9.03 -33.11 -3.21
CA GLU A 116 -9.12 -34.46 -3.76
C GLU A 116 -9.43 -35.47 -2.64
N GLY A 117 -10.71 -35.91 -2.56
CA GLY A 117 -11.09 -37.05 -1.73
C GLY A 117 -12.31 -36.92 -0.84
N GLU A 118 -13.03 -35.77 -0.76
CA GLU A 118 -14.25 -35.68 0.02
C GLU A 118 -15.49 -35.64 -0.89
N GLU A 119 -16.32 -36.69 -0.74
CA GLU A 119 -17.64 -36.77 -1.32
C GLU A 119 -18.56 -35.73 -0.67
N GLU A 120 -19.24 -34.91 -1.49
CA GLU A 120 -20.38 -34.03 -1.19
C GLU A 120 -20.18 -33.08 0.02
N GLY A 121 -19.43 -31.95 -0.14
CA GLY A 121 -19.40 -30.92 0.89
C GLY A 121 -18.24 -29.95 0.79
N GLY A 122 -17.74 -29.65 -0.40
CA GLY A 122 -16.61 -28.70 -0.55
C GLY A 122 -16.84 -27.38 0.16
N ILE A 123 -15.87 -26.98 1.02
CA ILE A 123 -15.93 -25.72 1.78
C ILE A 123 -15.73 -24.56 0.81
N SER A 124 -16.61 -23.57 0.85
CA SER A 124 -16.42 -22.36 0.06
C SER A 124 -15.20 -21.59 0.58
N PRO A 125 -14.29 -21.15 -0.29
CA PRO A 125 -13.16 -20.32 0.11
C PRO A 125 -13.60 -18.94 0.63
N TYR A 126 -14.82 -18.48 0.26
CA TYR A 126 -15.39 -17.17 0.59
C TYR A 126 -16.81 -17.28 1.16
N PRO A 127 -17.00 -17.85 2.38
CA PRO A 127 -18.32 -18.20 2.89
C PRO A 127 -19.24 -16.99 3.10
N ASN A 128 -18.73 -15.82 3.54
CA ASN A 128 -19.54 -14.65 3.78
C ASN A 128 -19.99 -13.97 2.48
N LEU A 129 -19.11 -13.85 1.50
CA LEU A 129 -19.46 -13.35 0.17
C LEU A 129 -20.39 -14.31 -0.58
N ARG A 130 -20.21 -15.61 -0.41
CA ARG A 130 -21.12 -16.62 -0.95
C ARG A 130 -22.55 -16.47 -0.40
N ASN A 131 -22.68 -16.18 0.90
CA ASN A 131 -23.98 -15.94 1.53
C ASN A 131 -24.69 -14.73 0.92
N LEU A 132 -23.96 -13.65 0.58
CA LEU A 132 -24.53 -12.51 -0.15
C LEU A 132 -25.04 -12.89 -1.54
N ALA A 133 -24.41 -13.86 -2.20
CA ALA A 133 -24.78 -14.32 -3.54
C ALA A 133 -25.87 -15.40 -3.53
N GLY A 134 -26.27 -15.94 -2.35
CA GLY A 134 -27.12 -17.11 -2.21
C GLY A 134 -28.52 -16.95 -2.79
N ASP A 135 -29.15 -15.80 -2.59
CA ASP A 135 -30.53 -15.51 -2.99
C ASP A 135 -30.63 -14.67 -4.28
N ILE A 136 -29.49 -14.44 -4.97
CA ILE A 136 -29.45 -13.55 -6.13
C ILE A 136 -29.85 -14.29 -7.39
N LEU A 137 -30.91 -13.78 -8.04
CA LEU A 137 -31.38 -14.31 -9.31
C LEU A 137 -30.47 -13.88 -10.46
N VAL A 138 -30.10 -14.82 -11.29
CA VAL A 138 -29.37 -14.59 -12.54
C VAL A 138 -30.33 -14.76 -13.72
N PHE A 139 -30.09 -14.02 -14.80
CA PHE A 139 -31.04 -13.92 -15.92
C PHE A 139 -30.42 -14.40 -17.25
N PRO A 140 -30.04 -15.70 -17.40
CA PRO A 140 -29.36 -16.18 -18.59
C PRO A 140 -30.26 -16.13 -19.85
N GLN A 141 -31.56 -16.33 -19.69
CA GLN A 141 -32.51 -16.22 -20.80
C GLN A 141 -32.65 -14.80 -21.31
N LEU A 142 -32.63 -13.79 -20.40
CA LEU A 142 -32.67 -12.39 -20.74
C LEU A 142 -31.41 -11.99 -21.48
N ILE A 143 -30.22 -12.36 -20.97
CA ILE A 143 -28.94 -12.16 -21.61
C ILE A 143 -28.93 -12.74 -23.03
N SER A 144 -29.41 -14.00 -23.20
CA SER A 144 -29.48 -14.63 -24.51
C SER A 144 -30.40 -13.89 -25.49
N ARG A 145 -31.56 -13.40 -25.01
CA ARG A 145 -32.45 -12.57 -25.83
C ARG A 145 -31.83 -11.27 -26.26
N ILE A 146 -31.12 -10.57 -25.36
CA ILE A 146 -30.38 -9.32 -25.69
C ILE A 146 -29.31 -9.63 -26.73
N ASN A 147 -28.59 -10.76 -26.61
CA ASN A 147 -27.59 -11.18 -27.58
C ASN A 147 -28.16 -11.48 -28.99
N ASN A 148 -29.45 -11.82 -29.10
CA ASN A 148 -30.12 -11.96 -30.38
C ASN A 148 -30.48 -10.59 -31.01
N ILE A 149 -30.70 -9.57 -30.17
CA ILE A 149 -31.02 -8.20 -30.61
C ILE A 149 -29.77 -7.39 -30.88
N LEU A 150 -28.79 -7.42 -29.98
CA LEU A 150 -27.56 -6.63 -30.05
C LEU A 150 -26.36 -7.48 -30.52
N ASP A 151 -25.45 -6.85 -31.21
CA ASP A 151 -24.13 -7.41 -31.50
C ASP A 151 -23.14 -7.17 -30.33
N LYS A 152 -21.86 -7.55 -30.54
CA LYS A 152 -20.81 -7.38 -29.55
C LYS A 152 -20.44 -5.91 -29.27
N TYR A 153 -20.81 -4.99 -30.13
CA TYR A 153 -20.55 -3.55 -30.01
C TYR A 153 -21.77 -2.76 -29.50
N GLY A 154 -22.89 -3.43 -29.20
CA GLY A 154 -24.11 -2.79 -28.72
C GLY A 154 -25.01 -2.26 -29.87
N LYS A 155 -24.73 -2.59 -31.12
CA LYS A 155 -25.59 -2.21 -32.25
C LYS A 155 -26.65 -3.28 -32.51
N ILE A 156 -27.86 -2.84 -32.92
CA ILE A 156 -28.93 -3.76 -33.29
C ILE A 156 -28.51 -4.57 -34.52
N ARG A 157 -28.58 -5.89 -34.38
CA ARG A 157 -28.25 -6.84 -35.43
C ARG A 157 -29.19 -6.71 -36.59
N ASP A 158 -28.70 -6.92 -37.82
CA ASP A 158 -29.55 -6.92 -39.03
C ASP A 158 -30.68 -7.96 -38.99
N ASN A 159 -30.42 -9.07 -38.34
CA ASN A 159 -31.36 -10.18 -38.18
C ASN A 159 -32.14 -10.14 -36.84
N ALA A 160 -32.15 -9.00 -36.12
CA ALA A 160 -32.95 -8.86 -34.90
C ALA A 160 -34.46 -9.05 -35.17
N SER A 161 -34.93 -8.72 -36.35
CA SER A 161 -36.23 -9.12 -36.87
C SER A 161 -36.13 -9.39 -38.38
N SER A 162 -37.07 -10.18 -38.90
CA SER A 162 -37.16 -10.43 -40.36
C SER A 162 -37.42 -9.14 -41.14
N GLU A 163 -38.20 -8.24 -40.57
CA GLU A 163 -38.55 -6.97 -41.21
C GLU A 163 -37.36 -6.01 -41.21
N LEU A 164 -36.58 -5.88 -40.12
CA LEU A 164 -35.37 -5.09 -40.08
C LEU A 164 -34.34 -5.57 -41.13
N LEU A 165 -34.21 -6.90 -41.25
CA LEU A 165 -33.32 -7.48 -42.27
C LEU A 165 -33.74 -7.11 -43.68
N ARG A 166 -35.07 -7.12 -43.98
CA ARG A 166 -35.60 -6.68 -45.27
C ARG A 166 -35.29 -5.22 -45.56
N ILE A 167 -35.59 -4.36 -44.58
CA ILE A 167 -35.38 -2.90 -44.67
C ILE A 167 -33.90 -2.59 -44.93
N ARG A 168 -32.97 -3.13 -44.14
CA ARG A 168 -31.52 -2.90 -44.27
C ARG A 168 -30.95 -3.42 -45.61
N ARG A 169 -31.47 -4.57 -46.13
CA ARG A 169 -31.07 -5.07 -47.41
C ARG A 169 -31.57 -4.14 -48.55
N GLU A 170 -32.79 -3.64 -48.45
CA GLU A 170 -33.34 -2.71 -49.43
C GLU A 170 -32.60 -1.38 -49.38
N LEU A 171 -32.28 -0.87 -48.19
CA LEU A 171 -31.48 0.35 -47.97
C LEU A 171 -30.08 0.20 -48.57
N ALA A 172 -29.38 -0.88 -48.29
CA ALA A 172 -28.05 -1.16 -48.87
C ALA A 172 -28.11 -1.27 -50.42
N SER A 173 -29.15 -1.93 -50.96
CA SER A 173 -29.36 -2.06 -52.39
C SER A 173 -29.64 -0.71 -53.06
N THR A 174 -30.53 0.10 -52.46
CA THR A 174 -30.89 1.44 -52.97
C THR A 174 -29.70 2.39 -52.91
N THR A 175 -28.96 2.40 -51.80
CA THR A 175 -27.73 3.20 -51.66
C THR A 175 -26.68 2.79 -52.68
N GLY A 176 -26.48 1.48 -52.92
CA GLY A 176 -25.57 0.98 -53.95
C GLY A 176 -26.03 1.26 -55.36
N SER A 177 -27.32 1.50 -55.61
CA SER A 177 -27.88 1.84 -56.90
C SER A 177 -27.61 3.31 -57.32
N ILE A 178 -27.60 4.22 -56.31
CA ILE A 178 -27.37 5.68 -56.60
C ILE A 178 -26.08 5.92 -57.38
N SER A 179 -24.97 5.36 -56.91
CA SER A 179 -23.67 5.55 -57.55
C SER A 179 -23.66 5.02 -59.00
N ARG A 180 -24.28 3.84 -59.19
CA ARG A 180 -24.39 3.24 -60.53
C ARG A 180 -25.27 4.06 -61.47
N SER A 181 -26.45 4.49 -60.99
CA SER A 181 -27.37 5.35 -61.78
C SER A 181 -26.72 6.67 -62.09
N LEU A 182 -26.08 7.33 -61.13
CA LEU A 182 -25.39 8.58 -61.34
C LEU A 182 -24.27 8.48 -62.40
N HIS A 183 -23.45 7.43 -62.32
CA HIS A 183 -22.42 7.18 -63.34
C HIS A 183 -22.99 6.80 -64.70
N ALA A 184 -24.13 6.15 -64.75
CA ALA A 184 -24.81 5.85 -66.02
C ALA A 184 -25.37 7.14 -66.63
N ILE A 185 -26.04 7.99 -65.84
CA ILE A 185 -26.59 9.27 -66.29
C ILE A 185 -25.44 10.19 -66.73
N LEU A 186 -24.33 10.26 -66.01
CA LEU A 186 -23.16 11.04 -66.36
C LEU A 186 -22.56 10.57 -67.65
N ARG A 187 -22.36 9.27 -67.86
CA ARG A 187 -21.85 8.72 -69.12
C ARG A 187 -22.76 9.02 -70.32
N ASN A 188 -24.06 8.94 -70.14
CA ASN A 188 -25.02 9.28 -71.19
C ASN A 188 -24.94 10.81 -71.50
N ALA A 189 -24.87 11.65 -70.44
CA ALA A 189 -24.74 13.10 -70.64
C ALA A 189 -23.42 13.51 -71.31
N GLN A 190 -22.35 12.78 -71.02
CA GLN A 190 -21.06 12.96 -71.76
C GLN A 190 -21.10 12.51 -73.21
N ALA A 191 -21.75 11.37 -73.47
CA ALA A 191 -21.92 10.87 -74.87
C ALA A 191 -22.74 11.80 -75.74
N GLU A 192 -23.77 12.43 -75.13
CA GLU A 192 -24.64 13.42 -75.85
C GLU A 192 -24.04 14.84 -75.83
N GLY A 193 -22.89 15.05 -75.26
CA GLY A 193 -22.19 16.36 -75.20
C GLY A 193 -22.80 17.38 -74.26
N TYR A 194 -23.64 16.95 -73.25
CA TYR A 194 -24.24 17.85 -72.28
C TYR A 194 -23.29 18.15 -71.09
N VAL A 195 -22.31 17.29 -70.92
CA VAL A 195 -21.30 17.41 -69.85
C VAL A 195 -19.94 17.06 -70.50
N ASP A 196 -18.90 17.81 -70.08
CA ASP A 196 -17.54 17.53 -70.56
C ASP A 196 -17.04 16.15 -70.12
N LYS A 197 -16.15 15.51 -70.87
CA LYS A 197 -15.65 14.15 -70.61
C LYS A 197 -14.88 14.02 -69.30
N ASP A 198 -14.28 15.10 -68.81
CA ASP A 198 -13.45 15.14 -67.58
C ASP A 198 -14.26 15.46 -66.34
N VAL A 199 -15.56 15.66 -66.46
CA VAL A 199 -16.43 15.95 -65.30
C VAL A 199 -16.73 14.69 -64.53
N THR A 200 -16.58 14.77 -63.19
CA THR A 200 -16.95 13.72 -62.26
C THR A 200 -18.09 14.19 -61.35
N PRO A 201 -18.91 13.29 -60.81
CA PRO A 201 -19.89 13.66 -59.79
C PRO A 201 -19.22 14.33 -58.60
N THR A 202 -19.83 15.35 -58.05
CA THR A 202 -19.34 16.10 -56.87
C THR A 202 -20.38 16.04 -55.76
N MET A 203 -19.94 16.22 -54.51
CA MET A 203 -20.84 16.30 -53.37
C MET A 203 -21.09 17.78 -53.02
N ARG A 204 -22.36 18.18 -52.96
CA ARG A 204 -22.82 19.47 -52.50
C ARG A 204 -23.92 19.27 -51.47
N ASP A 205 -23.77 19.92 -50.31
CA ASP A 205 -24.72 19.81 -49.18
C ASP A 205 -25.13 18.36 -48.87
N GLY A 206 -24.16 17.43 -48.91
CA GLY A 206 -24.40 16.01 -48.64
C GLY A 206 -25.10 15.25 -49.76
N ARG A 207 -25.25 15.83 -51.00
CA ARG A 207 -25.90 15.27 -52.15
C ARG A 207 -24.93 15.08 -53.32
N LEU A 208 -25.08 14.00 -54.02
CA LEU A 208 -24.32 13.71 -55.22
C LEU A 208 -24.95 14.43 -56.44
N VAL A 209 -24.22 15.36 -57.00
CA VAL A 209 -24.67 16.22 -58.09
C VAL A 209 -23.75 16.15 -59.29
N ILE A 210 -24.30 16.42 -60.47
CA ILE A 210 -23.56 16.53 -61.75
C ILE A 210 -23.39 18.00 -62.07
N PRO A 211 -22.14 18.51 -62.21
CA PRO A 211 -21.91 19.89 -62.69
C PRO A 211 -22.19 19.97 -64.18
N VAL A 212 -23.06 20.93 -64.52
CA VAL A 212 -23.56 21.12 -65.92
C VAL A 212 -23.49 22.62 -66.30
N ALA A 213 -23.24 22.92 -67.50
CA ALA A 213 -23.29 24.29 -68.00
C ALA A 213 -24.73 24.85 -67.95
N PRO A 214 -24.94 26.13 -67.56
CA PRO A 214 -26.29 26.70 -67.32
C PRO A 214 -27.25 26.57 -68.52
N GLY A 215 -26.73 26.69 -69.77
CA GLY A 215 -27.53 26.52 -70.97
C GLY A 215 -28.04 25.13 -71.23
N LEU A 216 -27.43 24.12 -70.60
CA LEU A 216 -27.80 22.71 -70.80
C LEU A 216 -28.57 22.11 -69.57
N LYS A 217 -28.91 22.93 -68.62
CA LYS A 217 -29.57 22.49 -67.34
C LYS A 217 -30.89 21.75 -67.57
N ARG A 218 -31.62 22.03 -68.63
CA ARG A 218 -32.89 21.36 -68.96
C ARG A 218 -32.71 20.00 -69.65
N LYS A 219 -31.50 19.63 -70.03
CA LYS A 219 -31.22 18.33 -70.69
C LYS A 219 -31.08 17.20 -69.72
N ILE A 220 -30.67 17.48 -68.49
CA ILE A 220 -30.70 16.50 -67.43
C ILE A 220 -31.93 16.77 -66.55
N LYS A 221 -32.82 15.81 -66.49
CA LYS A 221 -33.99 15.90 -65.61
C LYS A 221 -33.50 15.77 -64.12
N GLY A 222 -33.84 16.73 -63.31
CA GLY A 222 -33.42 16.72 -61.88
C GLY A 222 -33.65 18.05 -61.22
N ILE A 223 -33.18 18.16 -59.98
CA ILE A 223 -33.25 19.32 -59.12
C ILE A 223 -31.92 20.08 -59.16
N VAL A 224 -31.98 21.37 -59.38
CA VAL A 224 -30.82 22.27 -59.24
C VAL A 224 -30.62 22.59 -57.79
N HIS A 225 -29.47 22.25 -57.22
CA HIS A 225 -29.15 22.51 -55.81
C HIS A 225 -28.29 23.76 -55.61
N ASP A 226 -27.36 24.02 -56.53
CA ASP A 226 -26.42 25.13 -56.38
C ASP A 226 -25.91 25.63 -57.74
N GLU A 227 -25.42 26.85 -57.76
CA GLU A 227 -24.70 27.42 -58.93
C GLU A 227 -23.29 27.85 -58.50
N SER A 228 -22.29 27.70 -59.35
CA SER A 228 -20.94 28.15 -59.05
C SER A 228 -20.93 29.69 -58.86
N ALA A 229 -20.02 30.20 -57.97
CA ALA A 229 -19.90 31.62 -57.69
C ALA A 229 -19.72 32.52 -58.97
N THR A 230 -19.28 31.93 -60.06
CA THR A 230 -19.12 32.58 -61.34
C THR A 230 -20.32 32.43 -62.30
N GLY A 231 -21.39 31.70 -61.86
CA GLY A 231 -22.56 31.38 -62.66
C GLY A 231 -22.28 30.49 -63.92
N LYS A 232 -21.08 29.92 -64.04
CA LYS A 232 -20.68 29.10 -65.20
C LYS A 232 -21.04 27.62 -65.08
N THR A 233 -21.40 27.17 -63.86
CA THR A 233 -21.72 25.75 -63.60
C THR A 233 -22.91 25.68 -62.70
N VAL A 234 -23.88 24.82 -63.01
CA VAL A 234 -25.06 24.49 -62.25
C VAL A 234 -24.94 23.05 -61.77
N PHE A 235 -25.21 22.79 -60.49
CA PHE A 235 -25.13 21.47 -59.88
C PHE A 235 -26.50 20.86 -59.84
N ILE A 236 -26.69 19.79 -60.61
CA ILE A 236 -27.98 19.10 -60.76
C ILE A 236 -27.94 17.74 -60.09
N GLU A 237 -28.89 17.47 -59.17
CA GLU A 237 -29.21 16.15 -58.72
C GLU A 237 -30.21 15.50 -59.69
N PRO A 238 -29.86 14.43 -60.40
CA PRO A 238 -30.78 13.78 -61.37
C PRO A 238 -32.02 13.23 -60.68
N ALA A 239 -33.18 13.23 -61.39
CA ALA A 239 -34.47 12.82 -60.82
C ALA A 239 -34.43 11.39 -60.25
N GLU A 240 -33.73 10.46 -60.91
CA GLU A 240 -33.56 9.08 -60.41
C GLU A 240 -32.79 9.02 -59.08
N VAL A 241 -31.78 9.93 -58.92
CA VAL A 241 -31.04 10.05 -57.66
C VAL A 241 -31.89 10.68 -56.56
N VAL A 242 -32.74 11.68 -56.90
CA VAL A 242 -33.73 12.27 -55.98
C VAL A 242 -34.70 11.22 -55.47
N GLU A 243 -35.27 10.39 -56.38
CA GLU A 243 -36.19 9.31 -56.00
C GLU A 243 -35.51 8.30 -55.11
N ALA A 244 -34.28 7.88 -55.45
CA ALA A 244 -33.50 6.94 -54.61
C ALA A 244 -33.19 7.52 -53.24
N ASN A 245 -32.80 8.80 -53.12
CA ASN A 245 -32.55 9.47 -51.85
C ASN A 245 -33.85 9.62 -51.01
N ASN A 246 -34.99 9.89 -51.66
CA ASN A 246 -36.29 9.91 -50.97
C ASN A 246 -36.64 8.51 -50.44
N ARG A 247 -36.40 7.45 -51.25
CA ARG A 247 -36.64 6.06 -50.81
C ARG A 247 -35.71 5.68 -49.65
N ILE A 248 -34.45 6.11 -49.64
CA ILE A 248 -33.53 5.91 -48.52
C ILE A 248 -34.09 6.55 -47.23
N ARG A 249 -34.56 7.82 -47.32
CA ARG A 249 -35.17 8.47 -46.16
C ARG A 249 -36.42 7.77 -45.62
N GLU A 250 -37.25 7.27 -46.53
CA GLU A 250 -38.42 6.45 -46.12
C GLU A 250 -37.96 5.19 -45.41
N LEU A 251 -36.97 4.47 -45.95
CA LEU A 251 -36.42 3.26 -45.41
C LEU A 251 -35.71 3.51 -44.06
N GLU A 252 -34.96 4.62 -43.91
CA GLU A 252 -34.37 5.05 -42.63
C GLU A 252 -35.47 5.33 -41.58
N GLY A 253 -36.59 5.94 -42.04
CA GLY A 253 -37.75 6.14 -41.18
C GLY A 253 -38.45 4.83 -40.76
N GLU A 254 -38.54 3.85 -41.73
CA GLU A 254 -39.05 2.49 -41.45
C GLU A 254 -38.10 1.74 -40.50
N GLU A 255 -36.80 1.82 -40.71
CA GLU A 255 -35.78 1.21 -39.87
C GLU A 255 -35.91 1.70 -38.44
N ARG A 256 -35.99 3.04 -38.23
CA ARG A 256 -36.13 3.63 -36.89
C ARG A 256 -37.41 3.17 -36.22
N ARG A 257 -38.55 3.08 -36.92
CA ARG A 257 -39.78 2.59 -36.34
C ARG A 257 -39.70 1.11 -35.95
N GLU A 258 -39.06 0.31 -36.80
CA GLU A 258 -38.88 -1.13 -36.52
C GLU A 258 -37.95 -1.37 -35.32
N ILE A 259 -36.84 -0.59 -35.21
CA ILE A 259 -35.97 -0.60 -34.05
C ILE A 259 -36.74 -0.28 -32.75
N ILE A 260 -37.53 0.80 -32.77
CA ILE A 260 -38.36 1.18 -31.61
C ILE A 260 -39.35 0.05 -31.27
N ARG A 261 -39.95 -0.59 -32.28
CA ARG A 261 -40.85 -1.72 -32.07
C ARG A 261 -40.17 -2.90 -31.37
N ILE A 262 -38.98 -3.28 -31.84
CA ILE A 262 -38.16 -4.36 -31.26
C ILE A 262 -37.79 -4.03 -29.80
N LEU A 263 -37.33 -2.83 -29.53
CA LEU A 263 -36.94 -2.39 -28.20
C LEU A 263 -38.16 -2.32 -27.25
N THR A 264 -39.33 -1.86 -27.74
CA THR A 264 -40.56 -1.80 -26.97
C THR A 264 -41.07 -3.19 -26.59
N GLU A 265 -41.11 -4.11 -27.57
CA GLU A 265 -41.50 -5.50 -27.38
C GLU A 265 -40.59 -6.22 -26.40
N PHE A 266 -39.26 -6.02 -26.54
CA PHE A 266 -38.30 -6.56 -25.60
C PHE A 266 -38.50 -5.98 -24.20
N SER A 267 -38.65 -4.67 -24.06
CA SER A 267 -38.86 -3.99 -22.78
C SER A 267 -40.13 -4.45 -22.08
N ALA A 268 -41.18 -4.79 -22.83
CA ALA A 268 -42.40 -5.42 -22.30
C ALA A 268 -42.10 -6.78 -21.66
N THR A 269 -41.21 -7.58 -22.22
CA THR A 269 -40.82 -8.88 -21.62
C THR A 269 -39.90 -8.71 -20.37
N VAL A 270 -39.16 -7.64 -20.25
CA VAL A 270 -38.33 -7.30 -19.06
C VAL A 270 -39.18 -6.81 -17.91
N ARG A 271 -40.27 -6.06 -18.20
CA ARG A 271 -41.09 -5.36 -17.23
C ARG A 271 -41.54 -6.20 -16.02
N PRO A 272 -42.02 -7.43 -16.16
CA PRO A 272 -42.36 -8.28 -15.01
C PRO A 272 -41.19 -8.65 -14.12
N GLN A 273 -39.98 -8.67 -14.68
CA GLN A 273 -38.74 -9.07 -13.99
C GLN A 273 -38.00 -7.91 -13.34
N VAL A 274 -38.45 -6.64 -13.57
CA VAL A 274 -37.76 -5.45 -13.07
C VAL A 274 -37.51 -5.49 -11.54
N PRO A 275 -38.44 -5.91 -10.68
CA PRO A 275 -38.17 -5.97 -9.24
C PRO A 275 -37.02 -6.91 -8.89
N ALA A 276 -36.98 -8.10 -9.53
CA ALA A 276 -35.91 -9.08 -9.31
C ALA A 276 -34.56 -8.59 -9.87
N ILE A 277 -34.56 -7.94 -11.03
CA ILE A 277 -33.35 -7.34 -11.62
C ILE A 277 -32.83 -6.23 -10.69
N LEU A 278 -33.69 -5.36 -10.14
CA LEU A 278 -33.27 -4.33 -9.20
C LEU A 278 -32.64 -4.92 -7.93
N GLN A 279 -33.14 -6.05 -7.44
CA GLN A 279 -32.50 -6.75 -6.32
C GLN A 279 -31.08 -7.24 -6.68
N SER A 280 -30.86 -7.71 -7.90
CA SER A 280 -29.52 -8.09 -8.37
C SER A 280 -28.59 -6.88 -8.53
N TYR A 281 -29.12 -5.69 -8.79
CA TYR A 281 -28.35 -4.43 -8.78
C TYR A 281 -27.99 -3.97 -7.36
N GLU A 282 -28.84 -4.25 -6.36
CA GLU A 282 -28.47 -4.02 -4.95
C GLU A 282 -27.29 -4.89 -4.53
N PHE A 283 -27.26 -6.16 -5.00
CA PHE A 283 -26.11 -7.04 -4.82
C PHE A 283 -24.86 -6.48 -5.52
N LEU A 284 -24.98 -6.03 -6.78
CA LEU A 284 -23.87 -5.44 -7.52
C LEU A 284 -23.30 -4.19 -6.81
N ALA A 285 -24.19 -3.36 -6.25
CA ALA A 285 -23.82 -2.19 -5.44
C ALA A 285 -23.03 -2.60 -4.18
N GLU A 286 -23.46 -3.65 -3.50
CA GLU A 286 -22.80 -4.15 -2.30
C GLU A 286 -21.42 -4.74 -2.61
N ILE A 287 -21.28 -5.48 -3.70
CA ILE A 287 -20.00 -6.01 -4.16
C ILE A 287 -19.02 -4.88 -4.53
N ASP A 288 -19.46 -3.83 -5.26
CA ASP A 288 -18.62 -2.67 -5.57
C ASP A 288 -18.17 -1.94 -4.31
N PHE A 289 -19.07 -1.80 -3.33
CA PHE A 289 -18.76 -1.19 -2.03
C PHE A 289 -17.75 -2.00 -1.21
N ILE A 290 -17.93 -3.34 -1.12
CA ILE A 290 -16.98 -4.23 -0.45
C ILE A 290 -15.62 -4.19 -1.15
N ARG A 291 -15.61 -4.22 -2.49
CA ARG A 291 -14.41 -4.08 -3.30
C ARG A 291 -13.69 -2.77 -3.03
N ALA A 292 -14.40 -1.66 -3.00
CA ALA A 292 -13.82 -0.34 -2.70
C ALA A 292 -13.18 -0.30 -1.31
N LYS A 293 -13.83 -0.88 -0.28
CA LYS A 293 -13.27 -1.04 1.07
C LYS A 293 -12.01 -1.91 1.06
N ALA A 294 -12.01 -3.02 0.32
CA ALA A 294 -10.87 -3.93 0.22
C ALA A 294 -9.66 -3.24 -0.44
N HIS A 295 -9.85 -2.55 -1.56
CA HIS A 295 -8.78 -1.77 -2.19
C HIS A 295 -8.27 -0.64 -1.29
N PHE A 296 -9.15 0.02 -0.56
CA PHE A 296 -8.74 1.02 0.41
C PHE A 296 -7.95 0.41 1.57
N ALA A 297 -8.38 -0.74 2.09
CA ALA A 297 -7.67 -1.46 3.13
C ALA A 297 -6.25 -1.86 2.71
N ILE A 298 -6.08 -2.38 1.50
CA ILE A 298 -4.76 -2.68 0.92
C ILE A 298 -3.90 -1.40 0.83
N TYR A 299 -4.50 -0.30 0.36
CA TYR A 299 -3.80 0.97 0.18
C TYR A 299 -3.25 1.55 1.49
N ILE A 300 -4.01 1.46 2.59
CA ILE A 300 -3.58 1.93 3.92
C ILE A 300 -2.91 0.84 4.76
N LYS A 301 -2.74 -0.38 4.21
CA LYS A 301 -2.21 -1.57 4.89
C LYS A 301 -3.01 -1.94 6.13
N ALA A 302 -4.33 -1.87 6.01
CA ALA A 302 -5.26 -2.26 7.06
C ALA A 302 -5.39 -3.77 7.15
N ILE A 303 -5.70 -4.24 8.35
CA ILE A 303 -5.97 -5.64 8.64
C ILE A 303 -7.22 -5.77 9.51
N LYS A 304 -7.73 -6.98 9.64
CA LYS A 304 -8.79 -7.30 10.62
C LYS A 304 -8.13 -7.52 11.99
N PRO A 305 -8.45 -6.71 13.03
CA PRO A 305 -8.02 -6.99 14.39
C PRO A 305 -8.80 -8.17 14.99
N VAL A 306 -8.35 -8.67 16.14
CA VAL A 306 -9.16 -9.56 16.96
C VAL A 306 -10.36 -8.76 17.50
N PHE A 307 -11.52 -8.93 16.84
CA PHE A 307 -12.73 -8.15 17.15
C PHE A 307 -13.57 -8.88 18.22
N GLU A 308 -13.91 -8.17 19.28
CA GLU A 308 -14.56 -8.77 20.46
C GLU A 308 -15.83 -8.02 20.85
N ASN A 309 -16.87 -8.77 21.32
CA ASN A 309 -18.11 -8.18 21.82
C ASN A 309 -17.96 -7.67 23.26
N LYS A 310 -17.00 -6.77 23.48
CA LYS A 310 -16.76 -6.08 24.75
C LYS A 310 -16.11 -4.72 24.50
N GLN A 311 -16.11 -3.85 25.51
CA GLN A 311 -15.44 -2.57 25.44
C GLN A 311 -13.95 -2.78 25.72
N ILE A 312 -13.13 -2.71 24.68
CA ILE A 312 -11.66 -2.83 24.72
C ILE A 312 -11.02 -2.11 23.55
N LEU A 313 -9.91 -1.45 23.81
CA LEU A 313 -8.97 -0.92 22.84
C LEU A 313 -7.58 -1.39 23.30
N ASP A 314 -7.04 -2.41 22.67
CA ASP A 314 -5.66 -2.84 22.86
C ASP A 314 -5.01 -2.87 21.49
N TRP A 315 -4.55 -1.69 21.06
CA TRP A 315 -4.03 -1.45 19.73
C TRP A 315 -2.52 -1.27 19.76
N THR A 316 -1.87 -2.08 18.97
CA THR A 316 -0.43 -1.99 18.73
C THR A 316 -0.21 -1.48 17.31
N THR A 317 0.70 -0.52 17.16
CA THR A 317 1.08 0.10 15.87
C THR A 317 -0.09 0.69 15.07
N ALA A 318 -1.04 1.32 15.75
CA ALA A 318 -2.14 2.00 15.11
C ALA A 318 -1.65 3.22 14.30
N ILE A 319 -2.08 3.33 13.05
CA ILE A 319 -1.65 4.40 12.14
C ILE A 319 -2.86 5.21 11.69
N HIS A 320 -2.78 6.53 11.80
CA HIS A 320 -3.81 7.42 11.27
C HIS A 320 -3.75 7.44 9.74
N PRO A 321 -4.78 6.95 9.00
CA PRO A 321 -4.71 6.77 7.54
C PRO A 321 -4.40 8.06 6.78
N LEU A 322 -5.13 9.15 7.09
CA LEU A 322 -4.96 10.42 6.39
C LEU A 322 -3.57 11.04 6.66
N LEU A 323 -3.07 10.89 7.89
CA LEU A 323 -1.72 11.34 8.22
C LEU A 323 -0.65 10.51 7.48
N GLN A 324 -0.86 9.20 7.37
CA GLN A 324 0.01 8.31 6.59
C GLN A 324 0.10 8.76 5.14
N LEU A 325 -1.05 9.03 4.51
CA LEU A 325 -1.12 9.47 3.11
C LEU A 325 -0.50 10.86 2.91
N SER A 326 -0.70 11.78 3.86
CA SER A 326 -0.12 13.12 3.82
C SER A 326 1.41 13.08 3.96
N LEU A 327 1.94 12.34 4.93
CA LEU A 327 3.37 12.26 5.17
C LEU A 327 4.10 11.44 4.09
N ALA A 328 3.45 10.45 3.49
CA ALA A 328 4.00 9.70 2.37
C ALA A 328 4.32 10.59 1.16
N LYS A 329 3.53 11.65 0.90
CA LYS A 329 3.82 12.65 -0.14
C LYS A 329 5.15 13.40 0.09
N HIS A 330 5.60 13.44 1.34
CA HIS A 330 6.86 14.10 1.75
C HIS A 330 7.96 13.10 2.15
N ASN A 331 7.83 11.83 1.78
CA ASN A 331 8.74 10.74 2.14
C ASN A 331 8.99 10.61 3.66
N LYS A 332 8.03 11.04 4.47
CA LYS A 332 8.07 10.92 5.94
C LYS A 332 7.21 9.74 6.40
N LYS A 333 7.65 9.07 7.47
CA LYS A 333 6.89 7.97 8.09
C LYS A 333 6.08 8.48 9.27
N VAL A 334 4.87 7.94 9.44
CA VAL A 334 4.05 8.16 10.65
C VAL A 334 4.67 7.38 11.80
N VAL A 335 4.68 7.99 12.98
CA VAL A 335 4.97 7.27 14.23
C VAL A 335 3.67 6.58 14.66
N PRO A 336 3.66 5.26 14.78
CA PRO A 336 2.45 4.52 15.15
C PRO A 336 2.08 4.75 16.61
N LEU A 337 0.80 4.58 16.91
CA LEU A 337 0.22 4.70 18.24
C LEU A 337 0.03 3.32 18.87
N ASP A 338 0.55 3.12 20.07
CA ASP A 338 0.23 2.00 20.95
C ASP A 338 -0.68 2.52 22.08
N ILE A 339 -1.88 1.93 22.23
CA ILE A 339 -2.86 2.36 23.23
C ILE A 339 -3.61 1.17 23.81
N GLU A 340 -3.81 1.18 25.13
CA GLU A 340 -4.57 0.16 25.84
C GLU A 340 -5.63 0.82 26.72
N LEU A 341 -6.90 0.42 26.53
CA LEU A 341 -8.04 0.72 27.39
C LEU A 341 -8.78 -0.60 27.65
N ASN A 342 -8.99 -0.91 28.93
CA ASN A 342 -9.64 -2.12 29.37
C ASN A 342 -10.56 -1.83 30.58
N LYS A 343 -11.21 -2.83 31.15
CA LYS A 343 -12.12 -2.66 32.32
C LYS A 343 -11.44 -2.06 33.55
N GLN A 344 -10.11 -2.23 33.69
CA GLN A 344 -9.34 -1.71 34.84
C GLN A 344 -8.79 -0.30 34.55
N GLN A 345 -8.49 0.01 33.32
CA GLN A 345 -7.95 1.29 32.84
C GLN A 345 -8.84 1.81 31.69
N ARG A 346 -9.97 2.43 32.09
CA ARG A 346 -11.00 2.84 31.14
C ARG A 346 -10.76 4.22 30.54
N ILE A 347 -10.23 5.16 31.33
CA ILE A 347 -9.97 6.54 30.93
C ILE A 347 -8.48 6.80 30.95
N LEU A 348 -7.94 7.18 29.79
CA LEU A 348 -6.53 7.57 29.62
C LEU A 348 -6.41 9.09 29.59
N ILE A 349 -5.65 9.67 30.53
CA ILE A 349 -5.32 11.09 30.56
C ILE A 349 -3.96 11.31 29.93
N ILE A 350 -3.94 11.92 28.74
CA ILE A 350 -2.71 12.19 27.98
C ILE A 350 -2.20 13.60 28.31
N SER A 351 -0.95 13.69 28.76
CA SER A 351 -0.25 14.95 28.99
C SER A 351 1.06 15.01 28.22
N GLY A 352 1.63 16.19 28.07
CA GLY A 352 2.85 16.43 27.30
C GLY A 352 2.81 17.75 26.54
N PRO A 353 3.83 18.06 25.71
CA PRO A 353 3.89 19.29 24.94
C PRO A 353 2.77 19.36 23.89
N ASN A 354 2.32 20.59 23.51
CA ASN A 354 1.26 20.77 22.51
C ASN A 354 1.65 20.19 21.14
N ALA A 355 2.88 20.42 20.71
CA ALA A 355 3.41 19.83 19.48
C ALA A 355 3.74 18.33 19.59
N GLY A 356 3.39 17.65 20.70
CA GLY A 356 3.70 16.24 20.95
C GLY A 356 2.79 15.24 20.26
N GLY A 357 1.71 15.68 19.59
CA GLY A 357 0.76 14.81 18.86
C GLY A 357 -0.44 14.34 19.69
N LYS A 358 -0.77 15.00 20.81
CA LYS A 358 -1.93 14.65 21.69
C LYS A 358 -3.25 14.58 20.92
N SER A 359 -3.60 15.66 20.20
CA SER A 359 -4.84 15.74 19.41
C SER A 359 -4.86 14.74 18.24
N VAL A 360 -3.69 14.42 17.68
CA VAL A 360 -3.57 13.38 16.64
C VAL A 360 -3.88 12.00 17.24
N CYS A 361 -3.41 11.74 18.46
CA CYS A 361 -3.73 10.50 19.18
C CYS A 361 -5.25 10.32 19.34
N LEU A 362 -5.94 11.37 19.84
CA LEU A 362 -7.41 11.39 19.97
C LEU A 362 -8.11 11.14 18.62
N LYS A 363 -7.73 11.89 17.58
CA LYS A 363 -8.29 11.73 16.22
C LYS A 363 -8.04 10.34 15.67
N THR A 364 -6.87 9.75 15.94
CA THR A 364 -6.56 8.38 15.53
C THR A 364 -7.51 7.39 16.17
N VAL A 365 -7.72 7.48 17.49
CA VAL A 365 -8.64 6.60 18.21
C VAL A 365 -10.08 6.76 17.67
N GLY A 366 -10.55 8.00 17.54
CA GLY A 366 -11.90 8.29 17.04
C GLY A 366 -12.12 7.77 15.62
N LEU A 367 -11.19 8.06 14.71
CA LEU A 367 -11.30 7.69 13.31
C LEU A 367 -11.25 6.16 13.13
N LEU A 368 -10.28 5.48 13.75
CA LEU A 368 -10.14 4.04 13.57
C LEU A 368 -11.29 3.27 14.21
N GLN A 369 -11.77 3.68 15.40
CA GLN A 369 -12.94 3.05 16.02
C GLN A 369 -14.21 3.26 15.20
N TYR A 370 -14.39 4.45 14.64
CA TYR A 370 -15.53 4.74 13.77
C TYR A 370 -15.46 3.92 12.47
N MET A 371 -14.28 3.87 11.82
CA MET A 371 -14.06 3.03 10.63
C MET A 371 -14.40 1.57 10.90
N LEU A 372 -13.92 1.02 12.02
CA LEU A 372 -14.16 -0.38 12.40
C LEU A 372 -15.66 -0.66 12.53
N GLN A 373 -16.42 0.23 13.20
CA GLN A 373 -17.87 0.06 13.39
C GLN A 373 -18.70 0.43 12.16
N CYS A 374 -18.10 1.03 11.14
CA CYS A 374 -18.64 1.10 9.78
C CYS A 374 -18.33 -0.15 8.92
N GLY A 375 -17.71 -1.18 9.50
CA GLY A 375 -17.31 -2.41 8.80
C GLY A 375 -16.14 -2.20 7.85
N MET A 376 -15.14 -1.41 8.25
CA MET A 376 -13.89 -1.20 7.53
C MET A 376 -12.72 -1.78 8.31
N LEU A 377 -11.76 -2.37 7.61
CA LEU A 377 -10.49 -2.77 8.22
C LEU A 377 -9.66 -1.54 8.58
N ILE A 378 -8.81 -1.67 9.58
CA ILE A 378 -8.04 -0.56 10.14
C ILE A 378 -6.54 -0.89 10.20
N PRO A 379 -5.64 0.09 10.04
CA PRO A 379 -4.21 -0.13 10.01
C PRO A 379 -3.64 -0.30 11.43
N LEU A 380 -3.63 -1.54 11.88
CA LEU A 380 -3.12 -2.00 13.17
C LEU A 380 -2.16 -3.18 12.98
N HIS A 381 -1.58 -3.65 14.09
CA HIS A 381 -0.90 -4.95 14.13
C HIS A 381 -1.91 -6.09 14.33
N GLU A 382 -1.65 -7.27 13.76
CA GLU A 382 -2.53 -8.46 13.79
C GLU A 382 -2.95 -8.90 15.21
N ARG A 383 -2.11 -8.63 16.21
CA ARG A 383 -2.37 -8.98 17.61
C ARG A 383 -3.24 -7.98 18.37
N SER A 384 -3.66 -6.92 17.69
CA SER A 384 -4.49 -5.89 18.32
C SER A 384 -5.89 -6.40 18.59
N HIS A 385 -6.42 -6.09 19.75
CA HIS A 385 -7.80 -6.38 20.14
C HIS A 385 -8.63 -5.10 20.04
N ALA A 386 -9.75 -5.19 19.38
CA ALA A 386 -10.68 -4.09 19.22
C ALA A 386 -12.09 -4.51 19.66
N GLY A 387 -12.71 -3.67 20.45
CA GLY A 387 -14.05 -3.90 20.95
C GLY A 387 -15.10 -3.04 20.27
N ILE A 388 -16.33 -3.13 20.78
CA ILE A 388 -17.48 -2.40 20.29
C ILE A 388 -17.95 -1.37 21.32
N PHE A 389 -18.29 -0.17 20.84
CA PHE A 389 -18.89 0.88 21.67
C PHE A 389 -20.29 1.24 21.16
N GLY A 390 -21.23 1.49 22.10
CA GLY A 390 -22.60 1.87 21.75
C GLY A 390 -22.73 3.36 21.41
N SER A 391 -21.73 4.17 21.78
CA SER A 391 -21.70 5.59 21.45
C SER A 391 -20.28 6.13 21.47
N ILE A 392 -20.03 7.14 20.63
CA ILE A 392 -18.77 7.87 20.62
C ILE A 392 -19.11 9.36 20.72
N PHE A 393 -18.46 10.03 21.68
CA PHE A 393 -18.59 11.45 21.92
C PHE A 393 -17.23 12.10 21.72
N ILE A 394 -17.17 13.20 20.96
CA ILE A 394 -15.91 13.94 20.81
C ILE A 394 -16.10 15.43 21.16
N ASP A 395 -15.05 16.00 21.73
CA ASP A 395 -14.86 17.40 21.97
C ASP A 395 -13.45 17.77 21.53
N ILE A 396 -13.28 18.04 20.23
CA ILE A 396 -11.99 18.27 19.57
C ILE A 396 -12.09 19.52 18.69
N GLY A 397 -11.10 20.41 18.83
CA GLY A 397 -10.96 21.64 18.03
C GLY A 397 -11.74 22.82 18.62
N ASP A 398 -11.28 24.04 18.27
CA ASP A 398 -11.92 25.28 18.66
C ASP A 398 -13.17 25.51 17.82
N GLU A 399 -14.34 25.49 18.43
CA GLU A 399 -15.59 25.93 17.79
C GLU A 399 -15.63 27.47 17.79
N GLN A 400 -14.78 28.08 16.95
CA GLN A 400 -14.88 29.50 16.61
C GLN A 400 -15.80 29.63 15.39
N SER A 401 -17.10 29.45 15.60
CA SER A 401 -18.09 29.87 14.62
C SER A 401 -18.40 31.36 14.90
N ILE A 402 -18.21 32.18 13.88
CA ILE A 402 -18.60 33.61 13.93
C ILE A 402 -20.11 33.75 14.12
N GLU A 403 -20.89 32.72 13.90
CA GLU A 403 -22.33 32.64 13.98
C GLU A 403 -22.87 32.30 15.38
N ASP A 404 -22.06 31.60 16.21
CA ASP A 404 -22.41 31.29 17.60
C ASP A 404 -21.63 32.20 18.56
N ASP A 405 -22.29 33.10 19.24
CA ASP A 405 -21.76 34.02 20.26
C ASP A 405 -21.22 33.30 21.53
N LEU A 406 -21.09 31.97 21.50
CA LEU A 406 -20.57 31.17 22.61
C LEU A 406 -19.04 31.22 22.65
N SER A 407 -18.49 31.61 23.77
CA SER A 407 -17.05 31.45 24.03
C SER A 407 -16.67 29.97 23.95
N THR A 408 -15.44 29.67 23.50
CA THR A 408 -14.89 28.30 23.40
C THR A 408 -15.15 27.49 24.68
N TYR A 409 -15.02 28.10 25.84
CA TYR A 409 -15.30 27.44 27.13
C TYR A 409 -16.77 27.02 27.30
N SER A 410 -17.71 27.88 26.88
CA SER A 410 -19.13 27.58 26.96
C SER A 410 -19.54 26.44 26.06
N SER A 411 -18.95 26.36 24.89
CA SER A 411 -19.13 25.24 23.94
C SER A 411 -18.63 23.93 24.54
N HIS A 412 -17.42 23.92 25.11
CA HIS A 412 -16.88 22.75 25.84
C HIS A 412 -17.81 22.32 26.98
N LEU A 413 -18.28 23.24 27.81
CA LEU A 413 -19.23 22.90 28.88
C LEU A 413 -20.55 22.33 28.37
N THR A 414 -21.05 22.83 27.25
CA THR A 414 -22.28 22.31 26.62
C THR A 414 -22.04 20.87 26.13
N ASN A 415 -20.91 20.60 25.51
CA ASN A 415 -20.52 19.25 25.08
C ASN A 415 -20.41 18.32 26.31
N MET A 416 -19.74 18.77 27.39
CA MET A 416 -19.64 17.99 28.63
C MET A 416 -21.01 17.69 29.24
N LYS A 417 -21.93 18.65 29.26
CA LYS A 417 -23.31 18.45 29.74
C LYS A 417 -24.03 17.35 28.95
N ILE A 418 -23.90 17.35 27.62
CA ILE A 418 -24.50 16.33 26.74
C ILE A 418 -23.85 14.98 27.00
N MET A 419 -22.52 14.92 27.07
CA MET A 419 -21.77 13.69 27.36
C MET A 419 -22.17 13.13 28.72
N MET A 420 -22.18 13.94 29.79
CA MET A 420 -22.62 13.52 31.13
C MET A 420 -24.04 12.97 31.15
N LYS A 421 -24.93 13.50 30.33
CA LYS A 421 -26.32 13.05 30.25
C LYS A 421 -26.45 11.68 29.59
N HIS A 422 -25.71 11.44 28.50
CA HIS A 422 -25.93 10.30 27.61
C HIS A 422 -24.88 9.19 27.72
N CYS A 423 -23.69 9.44 28.28
CA CYS A 423 -22.65 8.43 28.42
C CYS A 423 -23.00 7.33 29.43
N ASN A 424 -22.52 6.14 29.17
CA ASN A 424 -22.65 4.94 29.99
C ASN A 424 -21.38 4.06 29.85
N GLU A 425 -21.39 2.85 30.39
CA GLU A 425 -20.29 1.89 30.34
C GLU A 425 -19.91 1.42 28.93
N ARG A 426 -20.78 1.64 27.93
CA ARG A 426 -20.54 1.31 26.53
C ARG A 426 -20.14 2.53 25.68
N SER A 427 -19.88 3.65 26.32
CA SER A 427 -19.54 4.90 25.65
C SER A 427 -18.03 5.12 25.59
N LEU A 428 -17.55 5.65 24.45
CA LEU A 428 -16.20 6.17 24.26
C LEU A 428 -16.23 7.70 24.20
N ILE A 429 -15.52 8.38 25.09
CA ILE A 429 -15.38 9.84 25.10
C ILE A 429 -13.97 10.26 24.68
N LEU A 430 -13.86 11.26 23.82
CA LEU A 430 -12.61 11.79 23.30
C LEU A 430 -12.60 13.31 23.48
N ILE A 431 -11.80 13.81 24.43
CA ILE A 431 -11.82 15.22 24.82
C ILE A 431 -10.43 15.81 24.69
N ASP A 432 -10.29 16.85 23.91
CA ASP A 432 -9.05 17.59 23.73
C ASP A 432 -9.02 18.82 24.67
N GLU A 433 -7.85 19.12 25.22
CA GLU A 433 -7.59 20.25 26.13
C GLU A 433 -8.61 20.40 27.27
N PHE A 434 -8.94 19.29 27.93
CA PHE A 434 -10.00 19.22 28.94
C PHE A 434 -9.82 20.24 30.06
N GLY A 435 -10.82 21.10 30.25
CA GLY A 435 -10.86 22.17 31.23
C GLY A 435 -10.26 23.50 30.74
N GLY A 436 -9.71 23.54 29.52
CA GLY A 436 -9.14 24.75 28.90
C GLY A 436 -10.16 25.85 28.62
N GLY A 437 -9.67 27.03 28.27
CA GLY A 437 -10.49 28.18 27.83
C GLY A 437 -11.04 29.08 28.94
N THR A 438 -10.67 28.86 30.21
CA THR A 438 -11.06 29.70 31.34
C THR A 438 -9.94 29.85 32.38
N GLU A 439 -10.21 30.49 33.50
CA GLU A 439 -9.28 30.59 34.62
C GLU A 439 -8.83 29.21 35.11
N PRO A 440 -7.51 28.95 35.19
CA PRO A 440 -6.95 27.61 35.40
C PRO A 440 -7.44 26.85 36.63
N GLN A 441 -7.65 27.52 37.76
CA GLN A 441 -8.06 26.88 39.00
C GLN A 441 -9.51 26.42 38.93
N ILE A 442 -10.40 27.29 38.42
CA ILE A 442 -11.84 26.97 38.29
C ILE A 442 -12.06 25.94 37.17
N GLY A 443 -11.42 26.15 36.02
CA GLY A 443 -11.49 25.21 34.88
C GLY A 443 -11.01 23.81 35.27
N GLY A 444 -9.87 23.73 35.95
CA GLY A 444 -9.35 22.46 36.45
C GLY A 444 -10.25 21.77 37.47
N ALA A 445 -10.85 22.50 38.41
CA ALA A 445 -11.75 21.95 39.41
C ALA A 445 -13.07 21.42 38.78
N ILE A 446 -13.64 22.14 37.79
CA ILE A 446 -14.83 21.69 37.07
C ILE A 446 -14.50 20.44 36.25
N ALA A 447 -13.36 20.43 35.55
CA ALA A 447 -12.92 19.28 34.77
C ALA A 447 -12.73 18.03 35.67
N GLU A 448 -12.14 18.16 36.84
CA GLU A 448 -11.98 17.07 37.79
C GLU A 448 -13.33 16.53 38.28
N ALA A 449 -14.28 17.41 38.61
CA ALA A 449 -15.63 17.01 39.02
C ALA A 449 -16.37 16.26 37.89
N VAL A 450 -16.23 16.70 36.64
CA VAL A 450 -16.81 16.03 35.49
C VAL A 450 -16.12 14.67 35.23
N LEU A 451 -14.79 14.61 35.32
CA LEU A 451 -14.02 13.36 35.20
C LEU A 451 -14.46 12.31 36.22
N LYS A 452 -14.66 12.74 37.50
CA LYS A 452 -15.20 11.87 38.55
C LYS A 452 -16.54 11.25 38.12
N ARG A 453 -17.45 12.05 37.51
CA ARG A 453 -18.76 11.53 37.06
C ARG A 453 -18.61 10.55 35.89
N PHE A 454 -17.68 10.78 34.95
CA PHE A 454 -17.40 9.83 33.87
C PHE A 454 -16.87 8.51 34.43
N ASN A 455 -15.96 8.57 35.41
CA ASN A 455 -15.41 7.38 36.05
C ASN A 455 -16.46 6.59 36.84
N GLU A 456 -17.36 7.25 37.59
CA GLU A 456 -18.50 6.65 38.30
C GLU A 456 -19.46 5.94 37.31
N LYS A 457 -19.64 6.44 36.09
CA LYS A 457 -20.43 5.81 35.03
C LYS A 457 -19.70 4.70 34.26
N HIS A 458 -18.50 4.36 34.66
CA HIS A 458 -17.63 3.37 34.01
C HIS A 458 -17.38 3.63 32.51
N THR A 459 -17.40 4.90 32.10
CA THR A 459 -17.20 5.33 30.70
C THR A 459 -15.75 5.07 30.26
N PHE A 460 -15.55 4.70 29.01
CA PHE A 460 -14.23 4.65 28.39
C PHE A 460 -13.87 5.99 27.77
N GLY A 461 -12.58 6.33 27.74
CA GLY A 461 -12.21 7.59 27.12
C GLY A 461 -10.72 7.86 26.99
N VAL A 462 -10.42 8.79 26.10
CA VAL A 462 -9.08 9.39 25.98
C VAL A 462 -9.23 10.91 26.10
N ILE A 463 -8.49 11.47 27.02
CA ILE A 463 -8.63 12.88 27.41
C ILE A 463 -7.23 13.51 27.40
N THR A 464 -7.06 14.65 26.73
CA THR A 464 -5.82 15.41 26.84
C THR A 464 -5.99 16.59 27.81
N THR A 465 -4.95 16.90 28.56
CA THR A 465 -4.99 18.00 29.49
C THR A 465 -3.61 18.55 29.82
N HIS A 466 -3.60 19.81 30.27
CA HIS A 466 -2.44 20.47 30.86
C HIS A 466 -2.53 20.57 32.39
N TYR A 467 -3.70 20.26 32.97
CA TYR A 467 -3.96 20.46 34.39
C TYR A 467 -3.38 19.33 35.26
N GLN A 468 -2.70 19.77 36.33
CA GLN A 468 -2.04 18.85 37.23
C GLN A 468 -3.00 18.06 38.13
N ASN A 469 -4.09 18.72 38.59
CA ASN A 469 -5.11 18.07 39.41
C ASN A 469 -5.71 16.84 38.70
N LEU A 470 -5.93 16.89 37.38
CA LEU A 470 -6.40 15.74 36.62
C LEU A 470 -5.37 14.61 36.54
N LYS A 471 -4.07 14.93 36.49
CA LYS A 471 -3.01 13.93 36.58
C LYS A 471 -2.98 13.26 37.94
N HIS A 472 -3.11 14.03 39.03
CA HIS A 472 -3.20 13.51 40.37
C HIS A 472 -4.48 12.68 40.61
N PHE A 473 -5.59 13.09 39.99
CA PHE A 473 -6.83 12.32 40.02
C PHE A 473 -6.62 10.89 39.46
N ALA A 474 -5.89 10.77 38.34
CA ALA A 474 -5.59 9.49 37.72
C ALA A 474 -4.71 8.59 38.60
N ASP A 475 -3.79 9.18 39.38
CA ASP A 475 -2.93 8.42 40.29
C ASP A 475 -3.70 7.95 41.56
N ALA A 476 -4.78 8.67 41.93
CA ALA A 476 -5.55 8.43 43.16
C ALA A 476 -6.80 7.55 42.96
N HIS A 477 -7.26 7.35 41.70
CA HIS A 477 -8.54 6.70 41.44
C HIS A 477 -8.39 5.54 40.45
N GLU A 478 -8.94 4.39 40.79
CA GLU A 478 -9.04 3.24 39.90
C GLU A 478 -9.93 3.57 38.68
N GLY A 479 -9.59 3.00 37.54
CA GLY A 479 -10.30 3.20 36.25
C GLY A 479 -9.75 4.31 35.39
N VAL A 480 -8.86 5.15 35.95
CA VAL A 480 -8.21 6.25 35.21
C VAL A 480 -6.70 6.04 35.21
N VAL A 481 -6.04 6.26 34.12
CA VAL A 481 -4.58 6.07 33.97
C VAL A 481 -3.94 7.27 33.30
N ASN A 482 -2.74 7.63 33.75
CA ASN A 482 -1.93 8.66 33.13
C ASN A 482 -1.19 8.14 31.89
N GLY A 483 -0.99 9.01 30.91
CA GLY A 483 -0.17 8.79 29.71
C GLY A 483 0.66 10.03 29.36
N ALA A 484 1.88 9.80 28.91
CA ALA A 484 2.82 10.83 28.54
C ALA A 484 3.15 10.78 27.04
N MET A 485 3.04 11.91 26.34
CA MET A 485 3.68 12.06 25.03
C MET A 485 5.17 12.31 25.22
N LEU A 486 5.98 11.44 24.61
CA LEU A 486 7.42 11.45 24.78
C LEU A 486 8.09 12.59 24.00
N TYR A 487 9.13 13.17 24.61
CA TYR A 487 9.93 14.24 24.05
C TYR A 487 11.43 13.96 24.22
N ASP A 488 12.21 14.15 23.19
CA ASP A 488 13.66 14.02 23.23
C ASP A 488 14.28 15.37 23.62
N ARG A 489 14.89 15.44 24.81
CA ARG A 489 15.54 16.67 25.33
C ARG A 489 16.83 16.99 24.62
N HIS A 490 17.60 15.98 24.17
CA HIS A 490 18.89 16.20 23.52
C HIS A 490 18.70 16.78 22.12
N LEU A 491 17.74 16.21 21.37
CA LEU A 491 17.38 16.68 20.03
C LEU A 491 16.31 17.78 20.06
N MET A 492 15.76 18.08 21.24
CA MET A 492 14.67 19.04 21.43
C MET A 492 13.49 18.78 20.46
N GLN A 493 13.09 17.51 20.31
CA GLN A 493 12.05 17.09 19.35
C GLN A 493 10.99 16.21 20.01
N ALA A 494 9.73 16.37 19.56
CA ALA A 494 8.66 15.46 19.91
C ALA A 494 8.91 14.09 19.26
N LEU A 495 8.73 13.03 20.03
CA LEU A 495 8.90 11.66 19.54
C LEU A 495 7.56 11.08 19.01
N PHE A 496 6.46 11.77 19.26
CA PHE A 496 5.08 11.36 18.88
C PHE A 496 4.71 9.96 19.38
N GLN A 497 5.34 9.50 20.45
CA GLN A 497 5.08 8.19 21.07
C GLN A 497 4.36 8.39 22.37
N LEU A 498 3.30 7.61 22.60
CA LEU A 498 2.55 7.57 23.85
C LEU A 498 3.15 6.51 24.79
N GLN A 499 3.33 6.89 26.05
CA GLN A 499 3.69 5.95 27.12
C GLN A 499 2.64 6.01 28.22
N ILE A 500 1.95 4.89 28.46
CA ILE A 500 0.92 4.76 29.48
C ILE A 500 1.54 4.44 30.83
N GLY A 501 0.95 4.94 31.92
CA GLY A 501 1.30 4.64 33.30
C GLY A 501 2.05 5.75 34.06
N ASN A 502 2.44 6.84 33.37
CA ASN A 502 3.07 7.99 34.02
C ASN A 502 2.55 9.30 33.42
N PRO A 503 2.40 10.40 34.19
CA PRO A 503 2.04 11.69 33.65
C PRO A 503 3.21 12.32 32.85
N GLY A 504 2.90 13.04 31.80
CA GLY A 504 3.88 13.78 30.98
C GLY A 504 4.14 15.18 31.50
N SER A 505 5.35 15.71 31.20
CA SER A 505 5.71 17.10 31.36
C SER A 505 5.29 17.96 30.17
N SER A 506 5.07 19.25 30.38
CA SER A 506 4.76 20.20 29.31
C SER A 506 6.00 20.60 28.49
N PHE A 507 7.22 20.41 29.03
CA PHE A 507 8.50 20.82 28.43
C PHE A 507 8.55 22.32 28.03
N ALA A 508 7.80 23.17 28.73
CA ALA A 508 7.64 24.57 28.40
C ALA A 508 8.98 25.34 28.38
N VAL A 509 9.82 25.07 29.38
CA VAL A 509 11.16 25.70 29.52
C VAL A 509 12.08 25.28 28.35
N GLU A 510 12.09 24.02 27.99
CA GLU A 510 12.88 23.46 26.90
C GLU A 510 12.44 24.02 25.54
N ILE A 511 11.12 24.14 25.36
CA ILE A 511 10.55 24.73 24.15
C ILE A 511 10.89 26.21 24.05
N ALA A 512 10.82 26.96 25.16
CA ALA A 512 11.19 28.37 25.22
C ALA A 512 12.68 28.60 24.81
N ARG A 513 13.60 27.74 25.29
CA ARG A 513 14.99 27.72 24.85
C ARG A 513 15.17 27.45 23.37
N LYS A 514 14.44 26.46 22.85
CA LYS A 514 14.50 26.10 21.44
C LYS A 514 14.04 27.22 20.51
N ILE A 515 13.03 27.96 20.92
CA ILE A 515 12.51 29.12 20.16
C ILE A 515 13.49 30.31 20.24
N GLY A 516 14.44 30.31 21.20
CA GLY A 516 15.45 31.37 21.38
C GLY A 516 15.02 32.48 22.34
N LEU A 517 14.14 32.21 23.32
CA LEU A 517 13.86 33.15 24.39
C LEU A 517 15.19 33.45 25.16
N PRO A 518 15.46 34.71 25.53
CA PRO A 518 16.63 35.04 26.34
C PRO A 518 16.69 34.21 27.63
N GLU A 519 17.92 33.76 27.99
CA GLU A 519 18.08 32.87 29.17
C GLU A 519 17.72 33.59 30.47
N GLU A 520 17.85 34.92 30.53
CA GLU A 520 17.42 35.74 31.65
C GLU A 520 15.91 35.61 31.92
N VAL A 521 15.08 35.68 30.85
CA VAL A 521 13.62 35.52 30.96
C VAL A 521 13.25 34.09 31.42
N ILE A 522 14.01 33.09 30.95
CA ILE A 522 13.81 31.70 31.35
C ILE A 522 14.21 31.48 32.81
N ALA A 523 15.30 32.15 33.27
CA ALA A 523 15.72 32.10 34.66
C ALA A 523 14.70 32.74 35.59
N ASP A 524 14.22 33.95 35.24
CA ASP A 524 13.19 34.66 36.00
C ASP A 524 11.88 33.84 36.07
N ALA A 525 11.44 33.28 34.96
CA ALA A 525 10.26 32.40 34.93
C ALA A 525 10.44 31.15 35.82
N SER A 526 11.66 30.61 35.84
CA SER A 526 12.02 29.47 36.69
C SER A 526 12.04 29.81 38.17
N GLU A 527 12.46 31.02 38.53
CA GLU A 527 12.43 31.51 39.90
C GLU A 527 10.99 31.77 40.39
N ILE A 528 10.13 32.35 39.53
CA ILE A 528 8.70 32.60 39.80
C ILE A 528 7.95 31.26 40.07
N VAL A 529 8.20 30.24 39.27
CA VAL A 529 7.55 28.93 39.42
C VAL A 529 8.06 28.14 40.63
N GLY A 530 9.31 28.41 41.06
CA GLY A 530 9.96 27.74 42.17
C GLY A 530 10.79 26.51 41.74
N SER A 531 11.98 26.40 42.37
CA SER A 531 12.97 25.36 42.03
C SER A 531 12.49 23.95 42.38
N GLU A 532 11.65 23.77 43.37
CA GLU A 532 11.11 22.45 43.75
C GLU A 532 10.18 21.89 42.68
N TYR A 533 9.34 22.71 42.05
CA TYR A 533 8.46 22.32 40.97
C TYR A 533 9.23 21.85 39.74
N ILE A 534 10.26 22.60 39.35
CA ILE A 534 11.12 22.27 38.21
C ILE A 534 11.91 20.99 38.47
N ASN A 535 12.40 20.79 39.68
CA ASN A 535 13.12 19.58 40.03
C ASN A 535 12.22 18.36 40.07
N ALA A 536 11.00 18.47 40.60
CA ALA A 536 10.01 17.38 40.58
C ALA A 536 9.66 16.98 39.13
N ASP A 537 9.48 17.95 38.22
CA ASP A 537 9.21 17.68 36.80
C ASP A 537 10.44 17.02 36.14
N LYS A 538 11.66 17.40 36.46
CA LYS A 538 12.89 16.74 35.98
C LYS A 538 13.01 15.30 36.50
N TYR A 539 12.72 15.04 37.77
CA TYR A 539 12.75 13.67 38.32
C TYR A 539 11.73 12.75 37.66
N LEU A 540 10.51 13.23 37.44
CA LEU A 540 9.49 12.48 36.71
C LEU A 540 9.94 12.12 35.30
N GLN A 541 10.61 13.06 34.64
CA GLN A 541 11.13 12.85 33.29
C GLN A 541 12.28 11.83 33.25
N ASP A 542 13.16 11.83 34.23
CA ASP A 542 14.26 10.87 34.34
C ASP A 542 13.73 9.46 34.60
N ILE A 543 12.71 9.30 35.45
CA ILE A 543 12.03 8.03 35.70
C ILE A 543 11.37 7.49 34.41
N VAL A 544 10.68 8.35 33.66
CA VAL A 544 10.06 7.97 32.37
C VAL A 544 11.11 7.51 31.37
N ARG A 545 12.27 8.21 31.31
CA ARG A 545 13.40 7.83 30.45
C ARG A 545 13.97 6.46 30.81
N ASP A 546 14.22 6.23 32.07
CA ASP A 546 14.83 4.98 32.54
C ASP A 546 13.87 3.80 32.36
N LYS A 547 12.58 3.98 32.65
CA LYS A 547 11.54 2.99 32.36
C LYS A 547 11.49 2.64 30.85
N ARG A 548 11.51 3.65 29.97
CA ARG A 548 11.53 3.45 28.51
C ARG A 548 12.77 2.67 28.06
N TYR A 549 13.96 3.03 28.58
CA TYR A 549 15.19 2.31 28.24
C TYR A 549 15.06 0.82 28.57
N TRP A 550 14.52 0.50 29.74
CA TRP A 550 14.30 -0.87 30.17
C TRP A 550 13.19 -1.57 29.38
N GLU A 551 12.10 -0.88 29.06
CA GLU A 551 11.01 -1.42 28.22
C GLU A 551 11.46 -1.70 26.79
N THR A 552 12.17 -0.77 26.18
CA THR A 552 12.76 -0.97 24.83
C THR A 552 13.72 -2.17 24.84
N LYS A 553 14.54 -2.29 25.87
CA LYS A 553 15.46 -3.40 26.02
C LYS A 553 14.72 -4.74 26.19
N ARG A 554 13.64 -4.74 26.98
CA ARG A 554 12.77 -5.91 27.16
C ARG A 554 12.02 -6.30 25.89
N GLN A 555 11.49 -5.33 25.15
CA GLN A 555 10.86 -5.58 23.85
C GLN A 555 11.85 -6.15 22.81
N ASN A 556 13.06 -5.60 22.76
CA ASN A 556 14.12 -6.11 21.89
C ASN A 556 14.53 -7.55 22.27
N ILE A 557 14.57 -7.88 23.57
CA ILE A 557 14.83 -9.24 24.03
C ILE A 557 13.69 -10.16 23.58
N ARG A 558 12.42 -9.82 23.86
CA ARG A 558 11.25 -10.61 23.43
C ARG A 558 11.19 -10.81 21.92
N LYS A 559 11.53 -9.75 21.15
CA LYS A 559 11.59 -9.86 19.67
C LYS A 559 12.65 -10.85 19.23
N ARG A 560 13.83 -10.83 19.87
CA ARG A 560 14.91 -11.78 19.57
C ARG A 560 14.57 -13.20 20.01
N GLU A 561 13.92 -13.36 21.18
CA GLU A 561 13.43 -14.66 21.66
C GLU A 561 12.43 -15.25 20.67
N LYS A 562 11.44 -14.47 20.23
CA LYS A 562 10.47 -14.92 19.23
C LYS A 562 11.13 -15.27 17.89
N GLN A 563 12.05 -14.44 17.38
CA GLN A 563 12.80 -14.77 16.17
C GLN A 563 13.58 -16.07 16.33
N MET A 564 14.06 -16.36 17.52
CA MET A 564 14.78 -17.59 17.80
C MET A 564 13.83 -18.80 17.84
N GLU A 565 12.63 -18.64 18.41
CA GLU A 565 11.56 -19.64 18.41
C GLU A 565 11.09 -19.95 16.98
N ASP A 566 10.83 -18.92 16.16
CA ASP A 566 10.43 -19.07 14.75
C ASP A 566 11.52 -19.81 13.93
N ILE A 567 12.79 -19.50 14.20
CA ILE A 567 13.92 -20.18 13.55
C ILE A 567 14.02 -21.65 14.00
N ILE A 568 13.81 -21.92 15.30
CA ILE A 568 13.81 -23.29 15.83
C ILE A 568 12.68 -24.11 15.21
N ALA A 569 11.44 -23.56 15.20
CA ALA A 569 10.30 -24.23 14.59
C ALA A 569 10.52 -24.54 13.10
N LYS A 570 11.14 -23.60 12.37
CA LYS A 570 11.51 -23.83 10.95
C LYS A 570 12.53 -24.94 10.78
N TYR A 571 13.56 -24.97 11.63
CA TYR A 571 14.54 -26.06 11.57
C TYR A 571 13.96 -27.41 11.99
N GLU A 572 13.03 -27.45 12.94
CA GLU A 572 12.33 -28.68 13.33
C GLU A 572 11.49 -29.23 12.18
N THR A 573 10.78 -28.39 11.43
CA THR A 573 10.05 -28.82 10.23
C THR A 573 10.98 -29.30 9.12
N GLU A 574 12.08 -28.59 8.85
CA GLU A 574 13.10 -29.03 7.86
C GLU A 574 13.75 -30.38 8.24
N ILE A 575 14.00 -30.59 9.52
CA ILE A 575 14.54 -31.89 10.02
C ILE A 575 13.54 -33.02 9.81
N GLN A 576 12.25 -32.78 10.11
CA GLN A 576 11.20 -33.80 9.89
C GLN A 576 11.02 -34.13 8.40
N GLU A 577 11.08 -33.14 7.51
CA GLU A 577 11.05 -33.38 6.07
C GLU A 577 12.29 -34.15 5.58
N LEU A 578 13.47 -33.80 6.08
CA LEU A 578 14.70 -34.53 5.75
C LEU A 578 14.66 -35.99 6.22
N GLU A 579 14.11 -36.24 7.41
CA GLU A 579 13.93 -37.64 7.90
C GLU A 579 12.90 -38.40 7.05
N LYS A 580 11.81 -37.77 6.65
CA LYS A 580 10.79 -38.38 5.79
C LYS A 580 11.40 -38.72 4.40
N ASN A 581 12.13 -37.78 3.83
CA ASN A 581 12.79 -37.98 2.55
C ASN A 581 13.88 -39.07 2.62
N ARG A 582 14.65 -39.10 3.72
CA ARG A 582 15.63 -40.16 3.96
C ARG A 582 15.00 -41.54 4.04
N LYS A 583 13.86 -41.66 4.76
CA LYS A 583 13.10 -42.93 4.83
C LYS A 583 12.59 -43.36 3.46
N ALA A 584 12.05 -42.42 2.67
CA ALA A 584 11.56 -42.67 1.31
C ALA A 584 12.69 -43.12 0.36
N ILE A 585 13.86 -42.46 0.40
CA ILE A 585 15.03 -42.84 -0.39
C ILE A 585 15.55 -44.22 -0.01
N LEU A 586 15.65 -44.54 1.28
CA LEU A 586 16.07 -45.87 1.76
C LEU A 586 15.10 -46.98 1.35
N LYS A 587 13.79 -46.70 1.41
CA LYS A 587 12.75 -47.63 0.97
C LYS A 587 12.88 -47.91 -0.54
N LYS A 588 13.01 -46.87 -1.34
CA LYS A 588 13.17 -46.98 -2.81
C LYS A 588 14.50 -47.73 -3.17
N ALA A 589 15.59 -47.39 -2.50
CA ALA A 589 16.86 -48.10 -2.71
C ALA A 589 16.78 -49.62 -2.35
N LYS A 590 15.99 -49.97 -1.33
CA LYS A 590 15.73 -51.37 -0.98
C LYS A 590 14.88 -52.07 -2.04
N GLU A 591 13.81 -51.42 -2.53
CA GLU A 591 12.98 -51.96 -3.60
C GLU A 591 13.76 -52.13 -4.89
N ASP A 592 14.60 -51.17 -5.26
CA ASP A 592 15.49 -51.25 -6.44
C ASP A 592 16.51 -52.36 -6.30
N ALA A 593 17.08 -52.57 -5.11
CA ALA A 593 18.01 -53.68 -4.84
C ALA A 593 17.35 -55.05 -4.89
N GLU A 594 16.13 -55.19 -4.36
CA GLU A 594 15.32 -56.43 -4.44
C GLU A 594 14.95 -56.76 -5.90
N HIS A 595 14.56 -55.74 -6.71
CA HIS A 595 14.29 -55.91 -8.14
C HIS A 595 15.54 -56.36 -8.92
N LEU A 596 16.67 -55.72 -8.65
CA LEU A 596 17.96 -56.09 -9.28
C LEU A 596 18.41 -57.51 -8.94
N LEU A 597 18.18 -57.95 -7.70
CA LEU A 597 18.45 -59.33 -7.28
C LEU A 597 17.51 -60.33 -7.97
N GLN A 598 16.23 -60.02 -8.11
CA GLN A 598 15.28 -60.87 -8.83
C GLN A 598 15.61 -60.97 -10.32
N GLU A 599 15.93 -59.85 -10.98
CA GLU A 599 16.37 -59.81 -12.37
C GLU A 599 17.68 -60.57 -12.60
N SER A 600 18.63 -60.44 -11.67
CA SER A 600 19.88 -61.17 -11.70
C SER A 600 19.66 -62.70 -11.59
N ASN A 601 18.82 -63.13 -10.64
CA ASN A 601 18.49 -64.53 -10.45
C ASN A 601 17.74 -65.11 -11.70
N ALA A 602 16.79 -64.36 -12.25
CA ALA A 602 16.08 -64.76 -13.46
C ALA A 602 17.02 -64.91 -14.68
N ARG A 603 17.99 -64.01 -14.84
CA ARG A 603 19.03 -64.13 -15.91
C ARG A 603 19.99 -65.31 -15.70
N ILE A 604 20.42 -65.58 -14.44
CA ILE A 604 21.23 -66.71 -14.10
C ILE A 604 20.50 -68.04 -14.41
N GLU A 605 19.20 -68.14 -14.01
CA GLU A 605 18.39 -69.32 -14.30
C GLU A 605 18.23 -69.56 -15.80
N ASN A 606 17.91 -68.46 -16.54
CA ASN A 606 17.80 -68.51 -17.98
C ASN A 606 19.09 -68.92 -18.66
N THR A 607 20.25 -68.40 -18.20
CA THR A 607 21.55 -68.76 -18.70
C THR A 607 21.85 -70.22 -18.42
N ILE A 608 21.56 -70.77 -17.21
CA ILE A 608 21.70 -72.15 -16.84
C ILE A 608 20.79 -73.07 -17.71
N ARG A 609 19.59 -72.63 -17.98
CA ARG A 609 18.57 -73.28 -18.81
C ARG A 609 19.10 -73.36 -20.26
N THR A 610 19.54 -72.24 -20.82
CA THR A 610 20.07 -72.14 -22.17
C THR A 610 21.36 -73.03 -22.36
N ILE A 611 22.21 -73.09 -21.35
CA ILE A 611 23.37 -73.98 -21.35
C ILE A 611 22.95 -75.43 -21.29
N LYS A 612 21.90 -75.78 -20.52
CA LYS A 612 21.37 -77.18 -20.43
C LYS A 612 20.65 -77.58 -21.73
N GLU A 613 19.89 -76.73 -22.36
CA GLU A 613 19.13 -76.99 -23.60
C GLU A 613 20.02 -76.99 -24.81
N ALA A 614 21.17 -76.37 -24.79
CA ALA A 614 22.15 -76.32 -25.91
C ALA A 614 23.06 -77.55 -26.04
N GLN A 615 22.87 -78.63 -25.27
CA GLN A 615 23.66 -79.93 -25.35
C GLN A 615 25.13 -79.70 -25.69
N ALA A 616 25.81 -78.81 -25.00
CA ALA A 616 27.25 -78.58 -25.12
C ALA A 616 27.73 -77.98 -26.46
N GLU A 617 26.91 -77.35 -27.27
CA GLU A 617 27.36 -76.53 -28.41
C GLU A 617 28.24 -75.36 -27.92
N LYS A 618 29.48 -75.39 -28.28
CA LYS A 618 30.56 -74.50 -27.78
C LYS A 618 30.27 -73.02 -28.04
N GLU A 619 29.57 -72.67 -29.14
CA GLU A 619 29.28 -71.27 -29.52
C GLU A 619 28.10 -70.70 -28.73
N LYS A 620 27.01 -71.42 -28.54
CA LYS A 620 25.85 -70.94 -27.76
C LYS A 620 26.18 -70.84 -26.30
N THR A 621 27.00 -71.69 -25.75
CA THR A 621 27.49 -71.59 -24.33
C THR A 621 28.43 -70.37 -24.16
N ARG A 622 29.19 -70.00 -25.20
CA ARG A 622 30.05 -68.82 -25.19
C ARG A 622 29.25 -67.52 -25.21
N LEU A 623 28.19 -67.45 -26.05
CA LEU A 623 27.27 -66.27 -26.11
C LEU A 623 26.55 -66.08 -24.82
N ALA A 624 25.95 -67.11 -24.24
CA ALA A 624 25.22 -67.01 -22.95
C ALA A 624 26.17 -66.64 -21.77
N ARG A 625 27.42 -67.03 -21.79
CA ARG A 625 28.41 -66.54 -20.79
C ARG A 625 28.88 -65.16 -21.05
N GLN A 626 28.87 -64.67 -22.30
CA GLN A 626 29.22 -63.30 -22.64
C GLN A 626 28.14 -62.33 -22.22
N GLU A 627 26.88 -62.68 -22.43
CA GLU A 627 25.72 -61.90 -21.95
C GLU A 627 25.68 -61.76 -20.42
N LEU A 628 26.04 -62.81 -19.67
CA LEU A 628 26.11 -62.76 -18.22
C LEU A 628 27.31 -61.91 -17.74
N THR A 629 28.43 -61.92 -18.50
CA THR A 629 29.59 -61.07 -18.18
C THR A 629 29.32 -59.60 -18.46
N ASP A 630 28.63 -59.30 -19.55
CA ASP A 630 28.22 -57.95 -19.90
C ASP A 630 27.21 -57.34 -18.88
N PHE A 631 26.30 -58.18 -18.38
CA PHE A 631 25.37 -57.78 -17.32
C PHE A 631 26.07 -57.53 -15.99
N LYS A 632 27.08 -58.39 -15.64
CA LYS A 632 27.89 -58.16 -14.45
C LYS A 632 28.72 -56.88 -14.57
N GLY A 633 29.20 -56.55 -15.77
CA GLY A 633 29.87 -55.28 -16.05
C GLY A 633 28.95 -54.07 -15.86
N GLN A 634 27.68 -54.17 -16.26
CA GLN A 634 26.68 -53.10 -16.05
C GLN A 634 26.37 -52.89 -14.56
N ILE A 635 26.34 -53.95 -13.74
CA ILE A 635 26.14 -53.84 -12.27
C ILE A 635 27.36 -53.23 -11.60
N ASP A 636 28.60 -53.59 -12.02
CA ASP A 636 29.83 -53.00 -11.48
C ASP A 636 30.03 -51.52 -11.85
N ASP A 637 29.49 -51.07 -13.00
CA ASP A 637 29.47 -49.65 -13.39
C ASP A 637 28.42 -48.83 -12.64
N LEU A 638 27.24 -49.40 -12.30
CA LEU A 638 26.25 -48.79 -11.39
C LEU A 638 26.82 -48.61 -9.97
N GLY A 639 27.70 -49.49 -9.52
CA GLY A 639 28.41 -49.40 -8.22
C GLY A 639 29.47 -48.29 -8.17
N LYS A 640 29.95 -47.79 -9.32
CA LYS A 640 30.99 -46.74 -9.39
C LYS A 640 30.40 -45.32 -9.44
N GLN A 641 29.11 -45.15 -9.66
CA GLN A 641 28.42 -43.82 -9.70
C GLN A 641 28.07 -43.27 -8.32
N ASN A 642 28.42 -43.92 -7.23
CA ASN A 642 28.17 -43.40 -5.88
C ASN A 642 29.18 -42.31 -5.46
N GLU A 643 29.14 -41.13 -6.14
CA GLU A 643 29.70 -39.91 -5.58
C GLU A 643 28.84 -39.37 -4.39
N GLU A 644 27.61 -39.84 -4.25
CA GLU A 644 26.74 -39.50 -3.13
C GLU A 644 27.24 -39.96 -1.76
N ASP A 645 27.93 -41.11 -1.70
CA ASP A 645 28.56 -41.58 -0.46
C ASP A 645 29.72 -40.66 0.00
N LYS A 646 30.38 -39.97 -0.91
CA LYS A 646 31.39 -38.95 -0.55
C LYS A 646 30.77 -37.68 0.03
N ILE A 647 29.57 -37.30 -0.43
CA ILE A 647 28.81 -36.13 0.08
C ILE A 647 28.25 -36.47 1.46
N ALA A 648 27.70 -37.67 1.65
CA ALA A 648 27.21 -38.14 2.95
C ALA A 648 28.30 -38.17 4.03
N ARG A 649 29.50 -38.66 3.70
CA ARG A 649 30.67 -38.65 4.60
C ARG A 649 31.21 -37.25 4.90
N LYS A 650 31.11 -36.30 3.94
CA LYS A 650 31.43 -34.88 4.19
C LYS A 650 30.42 -34.21 5.09
N MET A 651 29.14 -34.52 4.92
CA MET A 651 28.04 -33.97 5.72
C MET A 651 28.07 -34.48 7.17
N GLN A 652 28.38 -35.77 7.37
CA GLN A 652 28.56 -36.35 8.69
C GLN A 652 29.76 -35.75 9.45
N LYS A 653 30.87 -35.46 8.76
CA LYS A 653 32.02 -34.73 9.34
C LYS A 653 31.71 -33.25 9.68
N LEU A 654 30.79 -32.62 8.97
CA LEU A 654 30.32 -31.27 9.29
C LEU A 654 29.38 -31.26 10.51
N LEU A 655 28.50 -32.25 10.63
CA LEU A 655 27.65 -32.46 11.81
C LEU A 655 28.46 -32.75 13.09
N GLU A 656 29.42 -33.64 13.01
CA GLU A 656 30.36 -33.93 14.13
C GLU A 656 31.19 -32.70 14.54
N LYS A 657 31.54 -31.85 13.55
CA LYS A 657 32.22 -30.57 13.84
C LYS A 657 31.33 -29.55 14.49
N GLN A 658 30.02 -29.56 14.20
CA GLN A 658 29.01 -28.68 14.86
C GLN A 658 28.70 -29.20 16.28
N GLU A 659 28.58 -30.50 16.49
CA GLU A 659 28.39 -31.11 17.82
C GLU A 659 29.57 -30.82 18.73
N ARG A 660 30.81 -30.97 18.24
CA ARG A 660 32.02 -30.61 19.02
C ARG A 660 32.13 -29.11 19.32
N LYS A 661 31.46 -28.24 18.57
CA LYS A 661 31.32 -26.80 18.89
C LYS A 661 30.22 -26.54 19.90
N LYS A 662 29.14 -27.35 19.94
CA LYS A 662 28.05 -27.26 20.94
C LYS A 662 28.53 -27.79 22.30
N ASP A 663 29.29 -28.87 22.35
CA ASP A 663 29.84 -29.41 23.59
C ASP A 663 30.91 -28.52 24.25
N LYS A 664 31.57 -27.66 23.47
CA LYS A 664 32.47 -26.62 24.02
C LYS A 664 31.77 -25.41 24.59
N LYS A 665 30.46 -25.20 24.30
CA LYS A 665 29.66 -24.08 24.84
C LYS A 665 28.86 -24.45 26.10
N ASN A 666 28.70 -25.72 26.41
CA ASN A 666 27.83 -26.22 27.49
C ASN A 666 28.62 -26.93 28.62
N LYS A 667 29.83 -26.49 28.95
CA LYS A 667 30.42 -26.87 30.23
C LYS A 667 30.12 -25.80 31.27
N PRO A 668 29.39 -26.13 32.35
CA PRO A 668 29.16 -25.20 33.45
C PRO A 668 30.50 -24.95 34.15
N GLN A 669 30.87 -23.71 34.29
CA GLN A 669 31.98 -23.29 35.15
C GLN A 669 31.58 -23.63 36.57
N SER A 670 32.14 -24.72 37.07
CA SER A 670 32.16 -25.01 38.53
C SER A 670 33.06 -23.98 39.21
N ALA A 671 32.54 -23.39 40.23
CA ALA A 671 33.25 -22.54 41.18
C ALA A 671 34.49 -23.25 41.74
N SER A 672 35.63 -22.63 41.63
CA SER A 672 36.82 -22.95 42.37
C SER A 672 37.29 -21.75 43.16
N THR A 673 37.46 -21.98 44.40
CA THR A 673 37.97 -21.21 45.52
C THR A 673 39.22 -20.38 45.22
N PRO A 674 39.44 -19.23 45.85
CA PRO A 674 40.53 -18.32 45.49
C PRO A 674 41.89 -18.84 46.02
N SER A 675 42.82 -19.02 45.08
CA SER A 675 44.24 -19.16 45.40
C SER A 675 44.96 -17.84 45.16
N GLN A 676 45.86 -17.55 46.05
CA GLN A 676 46.67 -16.35 46.30
C GLN A 676 47.30 -15.72 45.01
N PRO A 677 47.59 -14.43 45.01
CA PRO A 677 48.12 -13.68 43.88
C PRO A 677 49.60 -13.99 43.67
N VAL A 678 49.91 -14.48 42.44
CA VAL A 678 51.27 -14.49 41.94
C VAL A 678 51.54 -13.13 41.30
N GLU A 679 52.51 -12.40 41.77
CA GLU A 679 52.98 -11.15 41.27
C GLU A 679 53.38 -11.27 39.77
N PRO A 680 52.90 -10.42 38.83
CA PRO A 680 53.42 -10.43 37.48
C PRO A 680 54.74 -9.72 37.41
N LYS A 681 55.75 -10.42 36.91
CA LYS A 681 57.06 -9.83 36.52
C LYS A 681 56.79 -8.72 35.49
N VAL A 682 56.97 -7.50 35.87
CA VAL A 682 56.89 -6.32 35.02
C VAL A 682 58.04 -6.35 34.04
N LYS A 683 57.78 -6.55 32.77
CA LYS A 683 58.77 -6.39 31.67
C LYS A 683 59.06 -4.87 31.53
N PRO A 684 60.31 -4.42 31.43
CA PRO A 684 60.62 -3.01 31.24
C PRO A 684 60.11 -2.51 29.87
N ILE A 685 59.45 -1.34 29.88
CA ILE A 685 58.96 -0.67 28.67
C ILE A 685 60.13 0.01 28.00
N VAL A 686 60.45 -0.39 26.75
CA VAL A 686 61.49 0.20 25.91
C VAL A 686 60.91 0.69 24.61
N ILE A 687 61.64 1.50 23.89
CA ILE A 687 61.23 1.97 22.54
C ILE A 687 60.99 0.77 21.67
N GLY A 688 59.85 0.74 20.96
CA GLY A 688 59.39 -0.43 20.17
C GLY A 688 58.52 -1.43 20.95
N SER A 689 58.33 -1.27 22.28
CA SER A 689 57.45 -2.14 23.07
C SER A 689 55.98 -1.91 22.74
N HIS A 690 55.20 -3.01 22.64
CA HIS A 690 53.74 -2.93 22.56
C HIS A 690 53.16 -2.66 23.99
N VAL A 691 52.39 -1.60 24.10
CA VAL A 691 51.84 -1.17 25.37
C VAL A 691 50.35 -0.86 25.24
N LYS A 692 49.60 -1.03 26.33
CA LYS A 692 48.21 -0.54 26.45
C LYS A 692 48.11 0.44 27.61
N ILE A 693 47.19 1.38 27.56
CA ILE A 693 46.86 2.29 28.66
C ILE A 693 46.02 1.52 29.68
N LYS A 694 46.34 1.61 30.95
CA LYS A 694 45.58 1.00 32.06
C LYS A 694 44.11 1.37 31.97
N GLY A 695 43.25 0.37 31.83
CA GLY A 695 41.79 0.52 31.68
C GLY A 695 41.29 0.67 30.22
N GLN A 696 42.15 0.57 29.20
CA GLN A 696 41.78 0.58 27.79
C GLN A 696 42.25 -0.69 27.09
N SER A 697 41.53 -1.11 26.06
CA SER A 697 41.81 -2.33 25.26
C SER A 697 42.71 -2.09 24.03
N SER A 698 42.98 -0.84 23.68
CA SER A 698 43.78 -0.47 22.51
C SER A 698 45.28 -0.71 22.77
N VAL A 699 45.97 -1.39 21.83
CA VAL A 699 47.40 -1.66 21.88
C VAL A 699 48.12 -0.65 20.98
N GLY A 700 49.13 -0.02 21.51
CA GLY A 700 49.99 0.94 20.80
C GLY A 700 51.45 0.58 20.87
N GLU A 701 52.29 1.17 20.01
CA GLU A 701 53.75 1.02 20.00
C GLU A 701 54.43 2.27 20.57
N VAL A 702 55.38 2.08 21.44
CA VAL A 702 56.20 3.14 22.02
C VAL A 702 57.16 3.65 20.98
N LEU A 703 57.02 4.89 20.54
CA LEU A 703 57.91 5.55 19.55
C LEU A 703 59.12 6.22 20.18
N ASP A 704 58.96 6.86 21.34
CA ASP A 704 60.02 7.59 22.06
C ASP A 704 59.74 7.64 23.55
N ILE A 705 60.75 7.73 24.37
CA ILE A 705 60.63 7.85 25.81
C ILE A 705 61.45 9.05 26.27
N SER A 706 60.79 10.08 26.81
CA SER A 706 61.38 11.30 27.32
C SER A 706 61.11 11.47 28.82
N GLY A 707 62.03 11.09 29.67
CA GLY A 707 61.94 11.14 31.12
C GLY A 707 60.83 10.26 31.70
N LYS A 708 59.79 10.82 32.30
CA LYS A 708 58.63 10.08 32.85
C LYS A 708 57.49 9.88 31.87
N ASN A 709 57.61 10.34 30.61
CA ASN A 709 56.57 10.26 29.60
C ASN A 709 57.05 9.44 28.38
N ALA A 710 56.15 8.73 27.74
CA ALA A 710 56.39 8.01 26.50
C ALA A 710 55.45 8.50 25.42
N ILE A 711 55.92 8.62 24.17
CA ILE A 711 55.10 8.88 23.01
C ILE A 711 54.70 7.51 22.43
N VAL A 712 53.43 7.22 22.48
CA VAL A 712 52.85 5.94 22.02
C VAL A 712 51.97 6.20 20.79
N SER A 713 52.16 5.40 19.76
CA SER A 713 51.33 5.40 18.59
C SER A 713 50.22 4.37 18.71
N PHE A 714 48.95 4.82 18.74
CA PHE A 714 47.75 3.98 18.64
C PHE A 714 47.18 4.10 17.20
N GLY A 715 47.71 3.32 16.26
CA GLY A 715 47.37 3.48 14.83
C GLY A 715 47.93 4.79 14.26
N MET A 716 47.09 5.69 13.76
CA MET A 716 47.50 7.00 13.22
C MET A 716 47.64 8.11 14.28
N ILE A 717 47.23 7.88 15.51
CA ILE A 717 47.22 8.89 16.58
C ILE A 717 48.45 8.69 17.46
N LYS A 718 49.30 9.73 17.54
CA LYS A 718 50.43 9.79 18.48
C LYS A 718 50.00 10.50 19.75
N THR A 719 50.16 9.84 20.90
CA THR A 719 49.73 10.38 22.20
C THR A 719 50.89 10.35 23.19
N ASN A 720 51.08 11.42 23.94
CA ASN A 720 52.06 11.48 25.02
C ASN A 720 51.39 10.98 26.33
N VAL A 721 51.89 9.84 26.83
CA VAL A 721 51.30 9.16 28.02
C VAL A 721 52.40 8.95 29.07
N LYS A 722 52.06 9.13 30.36
CA LYS A 722 52.99 8.82 31.46
C LYS A 722 53.26 7.33 31.54
N LEU A 723 54.52 6.93 31.76
CA LEU A 723 54.94 5.52 31.87
C LEU A 723 54.18 4.75 32.93
N ASP A 724 53.77 5.37 34.03
CA ASP A 724 52.99 4.75 35.11
C ASP A 724 51.57 4.30 34.67
N ARG A 725 51.08 4.81 33.54
CA ARG A 725 49.78 4.47 32.99
C ARG A 725 49.84 3.44 31.83
N LEU A 726 51.03 2.97 31.50
CA LEU A 726 51.26 2.01 30.43
C LEU A 726 51.53 0.64 31.02
N GLU A 727 51.03 -0.40 30.38
CA GLU A 727 51.29 -1.81 30.64
C GLU A 727 51.83 -2.45 29.38
N ALA A 728 53.00 -3.16 29.47
CA ALA A 728 53.56 -3.92 28.36
C ALA A 728 52.65 -5.12 28.03
N THR A 729 52.37 -5.34 26.75
CA THR A 729 51.50 -6.44 26.25
C THR A 729 52.17 -7.14 25.08
N ASP A 730 52.07 -8.46 25.04
CA ASP A 730 52.52 -9.29 23.90
C ASP A 730 51.43 -9.43 22.79
N ALA A 731 50.32 -8.65 22.88
CA ALA A 731 49.25 -8.70 21.89
C ALA A 731 49.72 -8.01 20.58
N PRO A 732 49.52 -8.66 19.41
CA PRO A 732 49.90 -8.08 18.12
C PRO A 732 49.08 -6.83 17.83
N ILE A 733 49.71 -5.78 17.29
CA ILE A 733 49.04 -4.58 16.78
C ILE A 733 48.18 -5.07 15.59
N GLN A 734 46.85 -4.92 15.72
CA GLN A 734 45.98 -5.09 14.56
C GLN A 734 46.30 -3.94 13.59
N LYS A 735 47.01 -4.24 12.50
CA LYS A 735 47.09 -3.33 11.35
C LYS A 735 45.67 -3.09 10.87
N MET A 736 45.12 -1.92 11.19
CA MET A 736 43.94 -1.42 10.51
C MET A 736 44.30 -1.31 9.04
N GLN A 737 43.76 -2.19 8.24
CA GLN A 737 43.55 -1.92 6.83
C GLN A 737 42.81 -0.58 6.76
N THR A 738 43.30 0.32 5.92
CA THR A 738 42.72 1.62 5.63
C THR A 738 41.21 1.55 5.65
N ALA A 739 40.59 2.25 6.57
CA ALA A 739 39.15 2.32 6.74
C ALA A 739 38.53 3.00 5.51
N THR A 740 38.11 2.20 4.55
CA THR A 740 37.00 2.56 3.69
C THR A 740 35.78 2.59 4.61
N SER A 741 35.21 3.78 4.69
CA SER A 741 33.98 4.18 5.39
C SER A 741 33.06 3.06 5.88
N PHE A 742 32.65 3.12 7.15
CA PHE A 742 31.55 2.34 7.73
C PHE A 742 30.21 2.77 7.12
N VAL A 743 29.95 2.39 5.87
CA VAL A 743 28.62 2.45 5.26
C VAL A 743 28.12 1.01 5.21
N SER A 744 27.00 0.73 5.86
CA SER A 744 26.41 -0.61 5.83
C SER A 744 26.08 -1.00 4.38
N ALA A 745 26.09 -2.28 4.04
CA ALA A 745 25.79 -2.78 2.69
C ALA A 745 24.46 -2.23 2.13
N LYS A 746 23.45 -2.02 2.98
CA LYS A 746 22.18 -1.36 2.61
C LYS A 746 22.32 0.12 2.22
N THR A 747 23.31 0.81 2.75
CA THR A 747 23.56 2.22 2.44
C THR A 747 24.37 2.34 1.13
N GLN A 748 25.21 1.35 0.82
CA GLN A 748 25.91 1.30 -0.47
C GLN A 748 24.97 1.03 -1.64
N ASP A 749 23.98 0.13 -1.49
CA ASP A 749 22.97 -0.12 -2.50
C ASP A 749 22.11 1.14 -2.76
N HIS A 750 21.73 1.85 -1.71
CA HIS A 750 20.96 3.11 -1.83
C HIS A 750 21.75 4.26 -2.47
N VAL A 751 23.05 4.35 -2.21
CA VAL A 751 23.94 5.35 -2.85
C VAL A 751 24.16 4.98 -4.32
N TYR A 752 24.27 3.68 -4.63
CA TYR A 752 24.43 3.22 -6.01
C TYR A 752 23.17 3.44 -6.84
N GLU A 753 21.96 3.17 -6.29
CA GLU A 753 20.69 3.48 -6.94
C GLU A 753 20.51 5.00 -7.15
N LYS A 754 20.80 5.83 -6.14
CA LYS A 754 20.77 7.29 -6.27
C LYS A 754 21.77 7.81 -7.30
N LYS A 755 22.92 7.16 -7.44
CA LYS A 755 23.94 7.56 -8.45
C LYS A 755 23.48 7.25 -9.88
N LEU A 756 22.68 6.19 -10.08
CA LEU A 756 22.10 5.83 -11.38
C LEU A 756 20.94 6.75 -11.78
N GLU A 757 20.20 7.28 -10.82
CA GLU A 757 19.05 8.18 -11.05
C GLU A 757 19.43 9.68 -11.02
N PHE A 758 20.65 10.05 -10.60
CA PHE A 758 21.06 11.44 -10.46
C PHE A 758 21.14 12.13 -11.83
N LYS A 759 20.35 13.19 -11.99
CA LYS A 759 20.40 14.07 -13.18
C LYS A 759 21.55 15.07 -13.04
N HIS A 760 22.42 15.14 -14.03
CA HIS A 760 23.57 16.04 -14.04
C HIS A 760 23.21 17.51 -14.30
N ASP A 761 21.93 17.79 -14.58
CA ASP A 761 21.42 19.11 -14.90
C ASP A 761 20.26 19.45 -13.94
N ILE A 762 20.25 20.67 -13.42
CA ILE A 762 19.13 21.27 -12.68
C ILE A 762 18.62 22.51 -13.42
N ASP A 763 17.30 22.64 -13.58
CA ASP A 763 16.65 23.80 -14.19
C ASP A 763 15.97 24.65 -13.13
N VAL A 764 16.50 25.84 -12.89
CA VAL A 764 16.02 26.83 -11.92
C VAL A 764 15.42 28.08 -12.58
N ARG A 765 15.14 28.01 -13.88
CA ARG A 765 14.52 29.11 -14.61
C ARG A 765 13.11 29.39 -14.10
N GLY A 766 12.77 30.65 -13.88
CA GLY A 766 11.47 31.05 -13.36
C GLY A 766 11.27 30.91 -11.86
N MET A 767 12.24 30.36 -11.12
CA MET A 767 12.21 30.32 -9.66
C MET A 767 12.57 31.68 -9.05
N ARG A 768 12.08 31.96 -7.84
CA ARG A 768 12.51 33.11 -7.04
C ARG A 768 13.95 32.90 -6.55
N GLY A 769 14.69 33.97 -6.30
CA GLY A 769 16.10 33.88 -5.94
C GLY A 769 16.40 32.96 -4.77
N ASP A 770 15.63 33.05 -3.69
CA ASP A 770 15.78 32.20 -2.49
C ASP A 770 15.45 30.74 -2.78
N GLU A 771 14.42 30.47 -3.55
CA GLU A 771 14.02 29.12 -3.95
C GLU A 771 15.07 28.48 -4.85
N ALA A 772 15.63 29.26 -5.79
CA ALA A 772 16.68 28.80 -6.70
C ALA A 772 17.98 28.46 -5.95
N ILE A 773 18.37 29.27 -4.98
CA ILE A 773 19.56 29.00 -4.15
C ILE A 773 19.33 27.72 -3.33
N GLN A 774 18.18 27.57 -2.71
CA GLN A 774 17.86 26.36 -1.92
C GLN A 774 17.90 25.10 -2.79
N ALA A 775 17.31 25.13 -3.99
CA ALA A 775 17.33 24.01 -4.92
C ALA A 775 18.75 23.67 -5.39
N VAL A 776 19.58 24.69 -5.68
CA VAL A 776 20.97 24.50 -6.06
C VAL A 776 21.80 23.97 -4.90
N THR A 777 21.55 24.42 -3.66
CA THR A 777 22.23 23.90 -2.47
C THR A 777 22.05 22.40 -2.32
N TYR A 778 20.80 21.91 -2.33
CA TYR A 778 20.52 20.47 -2.24
C TYR A 778 21.12 19.67 -3.41
N PHE A 779 21.08 20.24 -4.60
CA PHE A 779 21.62 19.60 -5.79
C PHE A 779 23.15 19.46 -5.77
N ILE A 780 23.87 20.48 -5.30
CA ILE A 780 25.34 20.46 -5.16
C ILE A 780 25.75 19.52 -4.01
N ASP A 781 25.03 19.55 -2.87
CA ASP A 781 25.29 18.66 -1.75
C ASP A 781 25.10 17.17 -2.15
N ASP A 782 24.03 16.85 -2.89
CA ASP A 782 23.81 15.52 -3.43
C ASP A 782 24.89 15.12 -4.45
N ALA A 783 25.32 16.04 -5.31
CA ALA A 783 26.38 15.78 -6.30
C ALA A 783 27.73 15.48 -5.63
N ILE A 784 28.12 16.25 -4.60
CA ILE A 784 29.32 16.02 -3.81
C ILE A 784 29.24 14.68 -3.06
N LEU A 785 28.08 14.37 -2.44
CA LEU A 785 27.87 13.12 -1.72
C LEU A 785 27.98 11.91 -2.62
N LEU A 786 27.52 12.01 -3.87
CA LEU A 786 27.55 10.94 -4.88
C LEU A 786 28.88 10.85 -5.64
N GLY A 787 29.81 11.78 -5.41
CA GLY A 787 31.11 11.85 -6.08
C GLY A 787 30.97 12.12 -7.60
N ILE A 788 30.07 13.02 -7.97
CA ILE A 788 29.87 13.49 -9.34
C ILE A 788 30.87 14.58 -9.62
N SER A 789 31.67 14.46 -10.67
CA SER A 789 32.75 15.42 -10.99
C SER A 789 32.28 16.69 -11.71
N ARG A 790 31.10 16.66 -12.36
CA ARG A 790 30.60 17.81 -13.12
C ARG A 790 29.10 17.86 -13.17
N VAL A 791 28.52 19.04 -12.93
CA VAL A 791 27.06 19.31 -13.01
C VAL A 791 26.78 20.64 -13.73
N ARG A 792 25.55 20.82 -14.20
CA ARG A 792 25.10 22.02 -14.91
C ARG A 792 23.85 22.60 -14.26
N ILE A 793 23.83 23.95 -14.16
CA ILE A 793 22.74 24.72 -13.56
C ILE A 793 22.17 25.65 -14.62
N LEU A 794 20.91 25.42 -15.03
CA LEU A 794 20.20 26.19 -16.04
C LEU A 794 19.42 27.32 -15.34
N HIS A 795 19.89 28.54 -15.40
CA HIS A 795 19.29 29.73 -14.81
C HIS A 795 18.75 30.74 -15.83
N GLY A 796 19.05 30.54 -17.10
CA GLY A 796 18.60 31.41 -18.19
C GLY A 796 19.45 32.70 -18.32
N THR A 797 19.23 33.43 -19.42
CA THR A 797 19.98 34.66 -19.78
C THR A 797 19.30 35.96 -19.33
N GLY A 798 18.11 35.93 -18.68
CA GLY A 798 17.33 37.11 -18.30
C GLY A 798 18.14 38.26 -17.69
N ASN A 799 17.68 38.92 -16.65
CA ASN A 799 18.36 40.05 -15.99
C ASN A 799 19.67 39.69 -15.25
N GLY A 800 20.10 38.41 -15.34
CA GLY A 800 21.36 37.94 -14.74
C GLY A 800 21.36 37.79 -13.21
N ILE A 801 20.22 38.05 -12.54
CA ILE A 801 20.10 38.01 -11.07
C ILE A 801 20.36 36.60 -10.54
N LEU A 802 19.71 35.58 -11.09
CA LEU A 802 19.93 34.19 -10.68
C LEU A 802 21.38 33.73 -10.90
N ARG A 803 21.96 34.07 -12.04
CA ARG A 803 23.39 33.79 -12.33
C ARG A 803 24.30 34.37 -11.28
N THR A 804 24.10 35.63 -10.87
CA THR A 804 24.93 36.31 -9.87
C THR A 804 24.77 35.66 -8.50
N LEU A 805 23.53 35.39 -8.06
CA LEU A 805 23.25 34.76 -6.78
C LEU A 805 23.82 33.33 -6.69
N ILE A 806 23.65 32.53 -7.73
CA ILE A 806 24.17 31.15 -7.79
C ILE A 806 25.70 31.15 -7.74
N ARG A 807 26.37 32.05 -8.46
CA ARG A 807 27.83 32.17 -8.43
C ARG A 807 28.39 32.68 -7.08
N GLN A 808 27.66 33.58 -6.42
CA GLN A 808 28.01 34.00 -5.06
C GLN A 808 27.91 32.82 -4.07
N TYR A 809 26.89 32.01 -4.20
CA TYR A 809 26.77 30.81 -3.39
C TYR A 809 27.89 29.80 -3.68
N LEU A 810 28.12 29.45 -4.96
CA LEU A 810 29.16 28.47 -5.37
C LEU A 810 30.58 28.86 -4.93
N ALA A 811 30.87 30.13 -4.85
CA ALA A 811 32.18 30.63 -4.38
C ALA A 811 32.45 30.33 -2.89
N GLY A 812 31.41 30.05 -2.11
CA GLY A 812 31.51 29.72 -0.67
C GLY A 812 31.38 28.22 -0.35
N VAL A 813 31.13 27.33 -1.33
CA VAL A 813 30.88 25.92 -1.10
C VAL A 813 32.17 25.10 -1.11
N PRO A 814 32.56 24.45 0.01
CA PRO A 814 33.69 23.50 0.01
C PRO A 814 33.36 22.30 -0.88
N GLY A 815 34.27 21.95 -1.80
CA GLY A 815 34.08 20.87 -2.78
C GLY A 815 33.73 21.35 -4.19
N VAL A 816 33.58 22.65 -4.43
CA VAL A 816 33.50 23.25 -5.77
C VAL A 816 34.90 23.68 -6.22
N ALA A 817 35.45 22.97 -7.20
CA ALA A 817 36.76 23.25 -7.74
C ALA A 817 36.75 24.44 -8.69
N HIS A 818 35.80 24.51 -9.59
CA HIS A 818 35.68 25.56 -10.60
C HIS A 818 34.26 25.72 -11.11
N TYR A 819 33.87 26.92 -11.54
CA TYR A 819 32.59 27.14 -12.25
C TYR A 819 32.76 28.18 -13.35
N GLN A 820 32.10 27.93 -14.50
CA GLN A 820 32.18 28.76 -15.70
C GLN A 820 30.86 28.74 -16.48
N ASP A 821 30.74 29.65 -17.47
CA ASP A 821 29.65 29.61 -18.43
C ASP A 821 29.79 28.39 -19.36
N GLU A 822 28.69 27.83 -19.77
CA GLU A 822 28.65 26.77 -20.79
C GLU A 822 29.07 27.34 -22.17
N HIS A 823 29.53 26.46 -23.05
CA HIS A 823 29.89 26.86 -24.39
C HIS A 823 28.70 27.47 -25.14
N VAL A 824 28.95 28.52 -25.98
CA VAL A 824 27.90 29.30 -26.63
C VAL A 824 26.92 28.42 -27.45
N GLN A 825 27.41 27.33 -28.06
CA GLN A 825 26.59 26.36 -28.80
C GLN A 825 25.64 25.51 -27.92
N PHE A 826 25.89 25.42 -26.63
CA PHE A 826 25.13 24.58 -25.69
C PHE A 826 24.34 25.37 -24.65
N GLY A 827 24.20 26.71 -24.83
CA GLY A 827 23.37 27.53 -23.92
C GLY A 827 24.12 28.76 -23.36
N GLY A 828 25.46 28.85 -23.51
CA GLY A 828 26.29 30.02 -23.18
C GLY A 828 26.05 30.54 -21.75
N ALA A 829 25.93 31.85 -21.62
CA ALA A 829 25.75 32.56 -20.35
C ALA A 829 24.43 32.25 -19.60
N GLY A 830 23.55 31.42 -20.14
CA GLY A 830 22.30 30.95 -19.50
C GLY A 830 22.49 29.71 -18.63
N ILE A 831 23.64 29.07 -18.68
CA ILE A 831 24.00 27.87 -17.96
C ILE A 831 25.34 28.05 -17.25
N THR A 832 25.41 27.71 -15.99
CA THR A 832 26.66 27.63 -15.23
C THR A 832 27.06 26.16 -15.06
N VAL A 833 28.23 25.79 -15.56
CA VAL A 833 28.87 24.49 -15.36
C VAL A 833 29.69 24.54 -14.10
N VAL A 834 29.58 23.55 -13.25
CA VAL A 834 30.31 23.46 -11.96
C VAL A 834 31.10 22.17 -11.96
N ASP A 835 32.42 22.31 -11.76
CA ASP A 835 33.33 21.18 -11.55
C ASP A 835 33.53 20.99 -10.05
N LEU A 836 33.31 19.78 -9.57
CA LEU A 836 33.37 19.36 -8.16
C LEU A 836 34.66 18.53 -7.94
N GLU A 837 35.23 18.62 -6.71
CA GLU A 837 36.45 17.90 -6.32
C GLU A 837 36.25 16.38 -6.16
#